data_1f825ed9e68aad5d9496095e0a5a35c6
#
_entry.id   1f825ed9e68aad5d9496095e0a5a35c6
#
_cell.length_a   1.000
_cell.length_b   1.000
_cell.length_c   1.000
_cell.angle_alpha   90.00
_cell.angle_beta   90.00
_cell.angle_gamma   90.00
#
_symmetry.space_group_name_H-M   'P 1'
#
loop_
_entity.id
_entity.type
_entity.pdbx_description
1 polymer ?
#
loop_
_entity_poly.entity_id
_entity_poly.type
_entity_poly.pdbx_seq_one_letter_code
_entity_poly.pdbx_strand_id
1 'polypeptide(L)'
;MTLRRVGDMEPGSIIQLWESGVAVNFIVAMHNYRSAGKTLLVRQSGLPARQFINDSGYYGNYTYTGSALSDYLEGTYLQSLDQRDLVESTDLGDAGAHKVFALHYREFDFKLNTDGSSYSGPLLEPTVRYAIWKNWMGSTYWTRVEAMYEDSDGDSHQCYAYYFSLDTKGNVSLDNRSMHDSCGVMACLCISADCTLDVEGILRDKCVPELTSSYFEMKSVIAKRSPFKLPYSIRDKYGDVMTVTESVDGNVWRTFEGYSGEKYTFELTKEAFDQLEGEANHTVTVTVTDGCSEVTGTYTFYKSVSSGYRVFVGTITGKGNGYYWSKRELLHDAADTEDRFVLEPDLILEKNDPGSFSFKVPVTNPARKLFQLKKAIVSVEEDGQEIWCGYVTEMTPDYDLNLEIYCDGELSYLRDMPCKVENKVYTVDELVTLATTCPDRRFCTEGRVFLKGNVTVTKPDDKKDDKDETSYTTCWDALNTCLVEKFNGILRLRKIFKMENGLKVYYRYLDYLSDVPDITEQTIEFGSNLLDLSYYMKAYSIVNSVKAYGYTTTGWWIFEKTKPIEVTVNNEKSIELYGLSQRCIIVDGKKSDTNSLKKAAQTELDKQDSGLSGGIEINAGDLVDAGVDVDRLGFLRKTRVRSVPHGISDWVLCTKEEIPLAALDQKKFTFGDTAENITASLAAGATTAGKAWNAVQSTIGYIKNGG
;
A
#
# COMPACT_ATOMS: atom_id res chain seq x y z
N MET A 1 -29.04 8.32 -11.17
CA MET A 1 -28.72 8.74 -12.56
C MET A 1 -27.29 8.38 -12.82
N THR A 2 -27.00 7.73 -13.92
CA THR A 2 -25.63 7.32 -14.25
C THR A 2 -24.83 8.55 -14.66
N LEU A 3 -23.70 8.79 -14.05
CA LEU A 3 -22.71 9.77 -14.48
C LEU A 3 -22.31 9.47 -15.95
N ARG A 4 -21.90 10.49 -16.70
CA ARG A 4 -21.43 10.32 -18.08
C ARG A 4 -19.96 10.69 -18.16
N ARG A 5 -19.15 9.82 -18.74
CA ARG A 5 -17.76 10.15 -19.08
C ARG A 5 -17.74 11.03 -20.32
N VAL A 6 -16.83 11.99 -20.35
CA VAL A 6 -16.64 12.84 -21.54
C VAL A 6 -16.21 12.00 -22.74
N GLY A 7 -15.39 10.98 -22.56
CA GLY A 7 -14.93 10.07 -23.61
C GLY A 7 -16.04 9.23 -24.28
N ASP A 8 -17.20 9.09 -23.61
CA ASP A 8 -18.35 8.33 -24.12
C ASP A 8 -19.38 9.23 -24.85
N MET A 9 -19.11 10.53 -24.92
CA MET A 9 -20.02 11.49 -25.59
C MET A 9 -19.75 11.55 -27.08
N GLU A 10 -20.81 11.63 -27.85
CA GLU A 10 -20.67 11.81 -29.30
C GLU A 10 -20.08 13.19 -29.61
N PRO A 11 -19.16 13.29 -30.60
CA PRO A 11 -18.71 14.58 -31.13
C PRO A 11 -19.90 15.44 -31.58
N GLY A 12 -19.89 16.72 -31.22
CA GLY A 12 -21.01 17.64 -31.37
C GLY A 12 -21.88 17.81 -30.11
N SER A 13 -21.74 16.96 -29.12
CA SER A 13 -22.41 17.09 -27.84
C SER A 13 -21.95 18.36 -27.11
N ILE A 14 -22.79 18.84 -26.17
CA ILE A 14 -22.53 20.05 -25.41
C ILE A 14 -22.27 19.64 -23.96
N ILE A 15 -21.21 20.21 -23.36
CA ILE A 15 -20.88 20.14 -21.95
C ILE A 15 -20.70 21.55 -21.40
N GLN A 16 -20.71 21.69 -20.08
CA GLN A 16 -20.57 23.00 -19.43
C GLN A 16 -19.29 23.06 -18.60
N LEU A 17 -18.55 24.17 -18.77
CA LEU A 17 -17.50 24.61 -17.87
C LEU A 17 -17.94 25.94 -17.25
N TRP A 18 -17.38 26.26 -16.10
CA TRP A 18 -17.67 27.52 -15.42
C TRP A 18 -16.58 28.56 -15.72
N GLU A 19 -17.01 29.74 -16.18
CA GLU A 19 -16.16 30.91 -16.40
C GLU A 19 -16.50 31.98 -15.38
N SER A 20 -15.64 32.19 -14.38
CA SER A 20 -15.86 33.17 -13.28
C SER A 20 -17.25 33.03 -12.62
N GLY A 21 -17.65 31.79 -12.33
CA GLY A 21 -18.93 31.47 -11.69
C GLY A 21 -20.15 31.46 -12.63
N VAL A 22 -19.96 31.49 -13.94
CA VAL A 22 -21.04 31.40 -14.93
C VAL A 22 -20.84 30.15 -15.79
N ALA A 23 -21.88 29.33 -15.92
CA ALA A 23 -21.84 28.15 -16.78
C ALA A 23 -21.81 28.54 -18.26
N VAL A 24 -20.83 28.01 -19.00
CA VAL A 24 -20.62 28.27 -20.42
C VAL A 24 -20.55 26.95 -21.18
N ASN A 25 -21.22 26.91 -22.32
CA ASN A 25 -21.28 25.73 -23.18
C ASN A 25 -20.01 25.54 -23.99
N PHE A 26 -19.54 24.30 -24.05
CA PHE A 26 -18.47 23.82 -24.91
C PHE A 26 -18.99 22.66 -25.77
N ILE A 27 -18.54 22.60 -27.01
CA ILE A 27 -18.82 21.51 -27.95
C ILE A 27 -17.71 20.47 -27.81
N VAL A 28 -18.05 19.21 -27.56
CA VAL A 28 -17.13 18.08 -27.71
C VAL A 28 -16.76 17.95 -29.18
N ALA A 29 -15.55 18.33 -29.53
CA ALA A 29 -15.16 18.44 -30.92
C ALA A 29 -14.48 17.17 -31.45
N MET A 30 -13.66 16.54 -30.68
CA MET A 30 -12.93 15.33 -31.07
C MET A 30 -12.36 14.60 -29.87
N HIS A 31 -12.43 13.27 -29.88
CA HIS A 31 -11.68 12.41 -28.94
C HIS A 31 -10.32 12.04 -29.52
N ASN A 32 -9.40 11.73 -28.65
CA ASN A 32 -8.00 11.40 -28.97
C ASN A 32 -7.30 12.49 -29.78
N TYR A 33 -7.66 13.76 -29.55
CA TYR A 33 -7.06 14.89 -30.23
C TYR A 33 -5.56 14.98 -29.90
N ARG A 34 -4.74 14.79 -30.95
CA ARG A 34 -3.26 14.78 -30.95
C ARG A 34 -2.60 13.76 -30.00
N SER A 35 -3.33 13.21 -29.04
CA SER A 35 -2.87 12.10 -28.18
C SER A 35 -4.04 11.27 -27.66
N ALA A 36 -3.81 10.00 -27.37
CA ALA A 36 -4.82 9.12 -26.79
C ALA A 36 -5.31 9.66 -25.43
N GLY A 37 -6.62 9.52 -25.18
CA GLY A 37 -7.25 9.91 -23.93
C GLY A 37 -7.55 11.41 -23.76
N LYS A 38 -7.25 12.26 -24.76
CA LYS A 38 -7.60 13.69 -24.74
C LYS A 38 -8.83 13.98 -25.56
N THR A 39 -9.74 14.79 -25.03
CA THR A 39 -10.92 15.28 -25.72
C THR A 39 -10.79 16.78 -25.97
N LEU A 40 -10.89 17.18 -27.25
CA LEU A 40 -10.92 18.58 -27.66
C LEU A 40 -12.29 19.17 -27.42
N LEU A 41 -12.32 20.27 -26.70
CA LEU A 41 -13.49 21.09 -26.45
C LEU A 41 -13.33 22.44 -27.16
N VAL A 42 -14.41 22.91 -27.80
CA VAL A 42 -14.50 24.20 -28.46
C VAL A 42 -15.60 25.02 -27.79
N ARG A 43 -15.26 26.20 -27.30
CA ARG A 43 -16.27 27.10 -26.73
C ARG A 43 -17.37 27.40 -27.70
N GLN A 44 -18.63 27.18 -27.33
CA GLN A 44 -19.77 27.29 -28.22
C GLN A 44 -19.97 28.72 -28.74
N SER A 45 -19.71 29.73 -27.91
CA SER A 45 -19.77 31.14 -28.32
C SER A 45 -18.36 31.73 -28.36
N GLY A 46 -18.09 32.55 -29.36
CA GLY A 46 -16.81 33.25 -29.47
C GLY A 46 -16.57 34.23 -28.35
N LEU A 47 -15.31 34.45 -28.04
CA LEU A 47 -14.87 35.50 -27.14
C LEU A 47 -14.80 36.86 -27.84
N PRO A 48 -14.80 37.98 -27.14
CA PRO A 48 -14.69 39.33 -27.71
C PRO A 48 -13.49 39.46 -28.63
N ALA A 49 -13.65 40.29 -29.66
CA ALA A 49 -12.63 40.53 -30.65
C ALA A 49 -11.35 41.10 -30.05
N ARG A 50 -10.19 40.61 -30.49
CA ARG A 50 -8.86 40.97 -30.09
C ARG A 50 -7.88 41.02 -31.24
N GLN A 51 -6.82 41.77 -31.10
CA GLN A 51 -5.68 41.74 -31.98
C GLN A 51 -4.89 40.45 -31.80
N PHE A 52 -4.24 39.98 -32.87
CA PHE A 52 -3.34 38.85 -32.81
C PHE A 52 -2.04 39.17 -32.08
N ILE A 53 -1.51 40.43 -32.38
CA ILE A 53 -0.35 41.02 -31.71
C ILE A 53 -0.67 42.43 -31.20
N ASN A 54 0.04 42.87 -30.15
CA ASN A 54 -0.08 44.22 -29.58
C ASN A 54 1.13 45.12 -29.90
N ASP A 55 2.13 44.62 -30.60
CA ASP A 55 3.32 45.39 -30.97
C ASP A 55 2.99 46.39 -32.08
N SER A 56 3.63 47.54 -32.04
CA SER A 56 3.43 48.61 -33.05
C SER A 56 4.28 48.45 -34.33
N GLY A 57 5.10 47.42 -34.42
CA GLY A 57 5.95 47.12 -35.57
C GLY A 57 5.17 46.45 -36.69
N TYR A 58 5.18 47.08 -37.90
CA TYR A 58 4.57 46.48 -39.12
C TYR A 58 5.46 45.42 -39.79
N TYR A 59 6.75 45.34 -39.38
CA TYR A 59 7.74 44.48 -40.02
C TYR A 59 8.42 43.59 -38.96
N GLY A 60 7.80 42.47 -38.64
CA GLY A 60 8.35 41.49 -37.73
C GLY A 60 7.98 40.08 -38.11
N ASN A 61 8.73 39.09 -37.69
CA ASN A 61 8.37 37.69 -37.80
C ASN A 61 7.65 37.27 -36.52
N TYR A 62 6.34 37.34 -36.53
CA TYR A 62 5.47 36.99 -35.42
C TYR A 62 4.97 35.58 -35.55
N THR A 63 4.95 34.85 -34.43
CA THR A 63 4.40 33.50 -34.36
C THR A 63 3.22 33.46 -33.39
N TYR A 64 2.39 32.45 -33.49
CA TYR A 64 1.26 32.27 -32.57
C TYR A 64 1.73 32.20 -31.10
N THR A 65 2.76 31.40 -30.84
CA THR A 65 3.36 31.31 -29.51
C THR A 65 4.05 32.61 -29.12
N GLY A 66 3.62 33.23 -28.02
CA GLY A 66 4.08 34.55 -27.57
C GLY A 66 3.35 35.71 -28.26
N SER A 67 2.32 35.46 -29.04
CA SER A 67 1.41 36.51 -29.54
C SER A 67 0.47 36.99 -28.43
N ALA A 68 -0.05 38.20 -28.55
CA ALA A 68 -1.04 38.74 -27.61
C ALA A 68 -2.32 37.90 -27.56
N LEU A 69 -2.66 37.22 -28.63
CA LEU A 69 -3.76 36.24 -28.67
C LEU A 69 -3.45 35.00 -27.83
N SER A 70 -2.29 34.41 -28.02
CA SER A 70 -1.83 33.27 -27.22
C SER A 70 -1.71 33.61 -25.74
N ASP A 71 -1.08 34.75 -25.40
CA ASP A 71 -0.91 35.21 -24.04
C ASP A 71 -2.25 35.48 -23.34
N TYR A 72 -3.23 36.00 -24.08
CA TYR A 72 -4.58 36.17 -23.54
C TYR A 72 -5.25 34.81 -23.23
N LEU A 73 -5.16 33.84 -24.15
CA LEU A 73 -5.79 32.52 -23.98
C LEU A 73 -5.14 31.74 -22.84
N GLU A 74 -3.81 31.69 -22.80
CA GLU A 74 -3.03 30.98 -21.76
C GLU A 74 -3.04 31.70 -20.40
N GLY A 75 -3.15 33.02 -20.41
CA GLY A 75 -3.16 33.85 -19.20
C GLY A 75 -4.58 34.15 -18.71
N THR A 76 -5.15 35.24 -19.23
CA THR A 76 -6.39 35.82 -18.71
C THR A 76 -7.58 34.88 -18.85
N TYR A 77 -7.72 34.23 -20.00
CA TYR A 77 -8.87 33.37 -20.25
C TYR A 77 -8.76 32.04 -19.47
N LEU A 78 -7.61 31.37 -19.47
CA LEU A 78 -7.42 30.16 -18.67
C LEU A 78 -7.69 30.42 -17.18
N GLN A 79 -7.29 31.58 -16.66
CA GLN A 79 -7.55 31.93 -15.25
C GLN A 79 -9.02 32.18 -14.96
N SER A 80 -9.83 32.50 -15.95
CA SER A 80 -11.29 32.67 -15.80
C SER A 80 -12.05 31.33 -15.71
N LEU A 81 -11.41 30.23 -16.08
CA LEU A 81 -12.01 28.89 -15.99
C LEU A 81 -11.93 28.38 -14.55
N ASP A 82 -13.06 28.05 -13.97
CA ASP A 82 -13.10 27.47 -12.59
C ASP A 82 -12.50 26.05 -12.60
N GLN A 83 -12.66 25.29 -13.70
CA GLN A 83 -12.09 23.95 -13.91
C GLN A 83 -10.70 23.99 -14.61
N ARG A 84 -9.94 25.08 -14.55
CA ARG A 84 -8.63 25.21 -15.22
C ARG A 84 -7.62 24.12 -14.89
N ASP A 85 -7.76 23.47 -13.73
CA ASP A 85 -6.88 22.38 -13.30
C ASP A 85 -7.14 21.08 -14.09
N LEU A 86 -8.32 20.94 -14.70
CA LEU A 86 -8.67 19.83 -15.59
C LEU A 86 -8.21 20.04 -17.03
N VAL A 87 -7.78 21.27 -17.37
CA VAL A 87 -7.30 21.61 -18.72
C VAL A 87 -5.88 21.10 -18.90
N GLU A 88 -5.72 20.20 -19.85
CA GLU A 88 -4.45 19.57 -20.17
C GLU A 88 -3.63 20.34 -21.20
N SER A 89 -2.31 20.42 -20.98
CA SER A 89 -1.40 20.94 -22.00
C SER A 89 -1.36 20.01 -23.21
N THR A 90 -1.53 20.56 -24.40
CA THR A 90 -1.58 19.81 -25.66
C THR A 90 -0.55 20.33 -26.64
N ASP A 91 0.30 19.45 -27.15
CA ASP A 91 1.27 19.77 -28.20
C ASP A 91 0.56 19.94 -29.54
N LEU A 92 0.54 21.15 -30.02
CA LEU A 92 -0.08 21.51 -31.30
C LEU A 92 0.84 21.24 -32.50
N GLY A 93 2.08 20.89 -32.27
CA GLY A 93 3.10 20.61 -33.27
C GLY A 93 3.70 21.89 -33.86
N ASP A 94 2.91 22.63 -34.62
CA ASP A 94 3.26 23.87 -35.29
C ASP A 94 3.46 25.05 -34.31
N ALA A 95 2.67 25.10 -33.27
CA ALA A 95 2.64 26.17 -32.29
C ALA A 95 3.17 25.77 -30.89
N GLY A 96 3.69 24.56 -30.73
CA GLY A 96 4.15 24.05 -29.42
C GLY A 96 3.02 23.63 -28.48
N ALA A 97 3.29 23.58 -27.19
CA ALA A 97 2.37 23.07 -26.18
C ALA A 97 1.55 24.19 -25.52
N HIS A 98 0.22 24.07 -25.62
CA HIS A 98 -0.73 25.04 -25.05
C HIS A 98 -1.85 24.35 -24.26
N LYS A 99 -2.37 25.04 -23.25
CA LYS A 99 -3.58 24.61 -22.50
C LYS A 99 -4.86 25.13 -23.19
N VAL A 100 -4.86 26.42 -23.57
CA VAL A 100 -5.96 27.02 -24.31
C VAL A 100 -5.41 27.64 -25.59
N PHE A 101 -6.04 27.35 -26.71
CA PHE A 101 -5.51 27.72 -28.02
C PHE A 101 -6.62 28.02 -29.05
N ALA A 102 -6.25 28.63 -30.16
CA ALA A 102 -7.09 28.71 -31.36
C ALA A 102 -6.82 27.52 -32.29
N LEU A 103 -7.81 27.13 -33.08
CA LEU A 103 -7.65 26.02 -34.02
C LEU A 103 -6.85 26.43 -35.27
N HIS A 104 -6.24 25.45 -35.91
CA HIS A 104 -5.65 25.60 -37.24
C HIS A 104 -6.74 25.54 -38.30
N TYR A 105 -6.65 26.36 -39.39
CA TYR A 105 -7.66 26.35 -40.43
C TYR A 105 -7.82 24.98 -41.13
N ARG A 106 -6.75 24.20 -41.20
CA ARG A 106 -6.76 22.81 -41.72
C ARG A 106 -7.63 21.85 -40.90
N GLU A 107 -7.81 22.11 -39.61
CA GLU A 107 -8.70 21.29 -38.79
C GLU A 107 -10.17 21.43 -39.22
N PHE A 108 -10.48 22.50 -39.89
CA PHE A 108 -11.77 22.71 -40.58
C PHE A 108 -11.79 22.26 -42.06
N ASP A 109 -10.73 21.58 -42.52
CA ASP A 109 -10.58 21.08 -43.90
C ASP A 109 -10.38 22.17 -44.99
N PHE A 110 -9.96 23.37 -44.56
CA PHE A 110 -9.56 24.40 -45.53
C PHE A 110 -8.15 24.13 -46.06
N LYS A 111 -8.00 24.37 -47.41
CA LYS A 111 -6.71 24.23 -48.10
C LYS A 111 -6.40 25.53 -48.82
N LEU A 112 -5.18 26.03 -48.64
CA LEU A 112 -4.67 27.15 -49.41
C LEU A 112 -4.08 26.67 -50.74
N ASN A 113 -4.30 27.38 -51.81
CA ASN A 113 -3.77 27.03 -53.15
C ASN A 113 -2.23 27.09 -53.22
N THR A 114 -1.60 27.80 -52.29
CA THR A 114 -0.15 28.00 -52.23
C THR A 114 0.55 27.14 -51.14
N ASP A 115 -0.22 26.29 -50.52
CA ASP A 115 0.26 25.58 -49.34
C ASP A 115 0.98 24.27 -49.68
N GLY A 116 2.30 24.35 -49.81
CA GLY A 116 3.18 23.20 -49.94
C GLY A 116 3.43 22.42 -48.62
N SER A 117 2.85 22.87 -47.50
CA SER A 117 3.04 22.24 -46.19
C SER A 117 2.15 20.98 -46.04
N SER A 118 2.74 19.89 -45.65
CA SER A 118 2.04 18.67 -45.24
C SER A 118 1.49 18.84 -43.84
N TYR A 119 0.27 19.34 -43.66
CA TYR A 119 -0.42 19.28 -42.36
C TYR A 119 -0.73 17.83 -42.02
N SER A 120 -0.20 17.35 -40.90
CA SER A 120 -0.40 16.01 -40.37
C SER A 120 -1.35 15.95 -39.16
N GLY A 121 -1.97 17.08 -38.82
CA GLY A 121 -2.90 17.15 -37.70
C GLY A 121 -4.29 16.58 -37.99
N PRO A 122 -5.14 16.42 -36.98
CA PRO A 122 -6.48 15.88 -37.08
C PRO A 122 -7.44 16.83 -37.81
N LEU A 123 -8.48 16.27 -38.40
CA LEU A 123 -9.58 17.02 -39.06
C LEU A 123 -10.86 16.85 -38.25
N LEU A 124 -11.59 17.94 -38.02
CA LEU A 124 -12.90 17.90 -37.38
C LEU A 124 -13.94 17.28 -38.33
N GLU A 125 -14.87 16.52 -37.78
CA GLU A 125 -15.98 15.96 -38.55
C GLU A 125 -16.92 17.06 -39.13
N PRO A 126 -17.55 16.85 -40.26
CA PRO A 126 -18.44 17.85 -40.87
C PRO A 126 -19.60 18.30 -39.98
N THR A 127 -20.15 17.37 -39.21
CA THR A 127 -21.23 17.63 -38.23
C THR A 127 -20.77 18.55 -37.09
N VAL A 128 -19.55 18.34 -36.61
CA VAL A 128 -18.92 19.17 -35.56
C VAL A 128 -18.60 20.55 -36.12
N ARG A 129 -18.00 20.63 -37.29
CA ARG A 129 -17.73 21.91 -37.98
C ARG A 129 -19.02 22.73 -38.13
N TYR A 130 -20.11 22.11 -38.56
CA TYR A 130 -21.41 22.77 -38.67
C TYR A 130 -21.94 23.23 -37.31
N ALA A 131 -21.82 22.42 -36.25
CA ALA A 131 -22.23 22.77 -34.89
C ALA A 131 -21.48 23.99 -34.36
N ILE A 132 -20.18 24.11 -34.63
CA ILE A 132 -19.37 25.27 -34.30
C ILE A 132 -19.83 26.50 -35.06
N TRP A 133 -19.89 26.41 -36.39
CA TRP A 133 -20.21 27.56 -37.25
C TRP A 133 -21.62 28.11 -37.04
N LYS A 134 -22.59 27.25 -36.77
CA LYS A 134 -23.97 27.66 -36.49
C LYS A 134 -24.07 28.72 -35.38
N ASN A 135 -23.19 28.66 -34.40
CA ASN A 135 -23.17 29.58 -33.26
C ASN A 135 -22.36 30.86 -33.52
N TRP A 136 -21.62 30.94 -34.64
CA TRP A 136 -20.67 32.04 -34.92
C TRP A 136 -21.01 32.85 -36.19
N MET A 137 -22.19 32.68 -36.72
CA MET A 137 -22.62 33.38 -37.95
C MET A 137 -22.52 34.92 -37.80
N GLY A 138 -22.07 35.56 -38.84
CA GLY A 138 -21.93 37.03 -38.93
C GLY A 138 -20.69 37.58 -38.21
N SER A 139 -19.72 36.74 -37.91
CA SER A 139 -18.50 37.13 -37.17
C SER A 139 -17.22 36.64 -37.87
N THR A 140 -16.11 37.17 -37.48
CA THR A 140 -14.76 36.76 -37.88
C THR A 140 -13.99 36.24 -36.72
N TYR A 141 -13.18 35.17 -36.91
CA TYR A 141 -12.44 34.50 -35.83
C TYR A 141 -11.02 34.17 -36.25
N TRP A 142 -10.03 34.50 -35.40
CA TRP A 142 -8.64 34.14 -35.61
C TRP A 142 -8.44 32.63 -35.63
N THR A 143 -7.59 32.17 -36.56
CA THR A 143 -6.92 30.88 -36.44
C THR A 143 -5.57 31.04 -35.74
N ARG A 144 -4.88 29.95 -35.42
CA ARG A 144 -3.51 30.04 -34.84
C ARG A 144 -2.40 30.12 -35.90
N VAL A 145 -2.74 30.38 -37.14
CA VAL A 145 -1.78 30.31 -38.25
C VAL A 145 -1.49 31.69 -38.79
N GLU A 146 -0.22 32.00 -38.85
CA GLU A 146 0.33 33.20 -39.47
C GLU A 146 0.25 33.12 -40.98
N ALA A 147 0.13 34.26 -41.62
CA ALA A 147 0.19 34.43 -43.08
C ALA A 147 1.40 35.29 -43.47
N MET A 148 2.10 34.86 -44.49
CA MET A 148 3.19 35.64 -45.09
C MET A 148 2.64 36.82 -45.89
N TYR A 149 3.21 37.96 -45.74
CA TYR A 149 2.99 39.13 -46.58
C TYR A 149 4.32 39.49 -47.26
N GLU A 150 4.30 39.70 -48.54
CA GLU A 150 5.43 40.15 -49.37
C GLU A 150 5.25 41.64 -49.63
N ASP A 151 6.18 42.46 -49.22
CA ASP A 151 6.13 43.90 -49.44
C ASP A 151 6.52 44.26 -50.89
N SER A 152 6.48 45.61 -51.21
CA SER A 152 6.81 46.09 -52.53
C SER A 152 8.26 45.88 -52.94
N ASP A 153 9.14 45.62 -52.00
CA ASP A 153 10.57 45.40 -52.19
C ASP A 153 10.94 43.92 -52.26
N GLY A 154 9.91 43.04 -52.15
CA GLY A 154 10.03 41.55 -52.23
C GLY A 154 10.44 40.91 -50.92
N ASP A 155 10.44 41.63 -49.81
CA ASP A 155 10.71 41.09 -48.50
C ASP A 155 9.44 40.44 -47.89
N SER A 156 9.58 39.25 -47.38
CA SER A 156 8.48 38.47 -46.77
C SER A 156 8.38 38.69 -45.29
N HIS A 157 7.23 39.12 -44.78
CA HIS A 157 6.96 39.41 -43.35
C HIS A 157 5.80 38.61 -42.83
N GLN A 158 5.90 38.09 -41.57
CA GLN A 158 4.82 37.40 -40.85
C GLN A 158 4.01 38.38 -39.99
N CYS A 159 3.36 39.37 -40.63
CA CYS A 159 2.53 40.37 -39.94
C CYS A 159 1.02 40.20 -40.24
N TYR A 160 0.64 39.14 -40.89
CA TYR A 160 -0.74 38.76 -41.18
C TYR A 160 -1.05 37.40 -40.51
N ALA A 161 -2.32 37.20 -40.17
CA ALA A 161 -2.81 35.91 -39.66
C ALA A 161 -4.09 35.51 -40.38
N TYR A 162 -4.30 34.20 -40.53
CA TYR A 162 -5.53 33.67 -41.11
C TYR A 162 -6.68 33.77 -40.13
N TYR A 163 -7.87 34.09 -40.66
CA TYR A 163 -9.12 34.15 -39.92
C TYR A 163 -10.25 33.52 -40.71
N PHE A 164 -11.25 33.02 -40.02
CA PHE A 164 -12.52 32.62 -40.60
C PHE A 164 -13.47 33.81 -40.66
N SER A 165 -14.15 33.98 -41.80
CA SER A 165 -15.27 34.90 -41.92
C SER A 165 -16.52 34.06 -42.16
N LEU A 166 -17.51 34.23 -41.29
CA LEU A 166 -18.81 33.57 -41.40
C LEU A 166 -19.87 34.61 -41.77
N ASP A 167 -20.47 34.47 -42.93
CA ASP A 167 -21.56 35.35 -43.34
C ASP A 167 -22.89 34.98 -42.64
N THR A 168 -23.88 35.85 -42.75
CA THR A 168 -25.22 35.64 -42.18
C THR A 168 -26.00 34.50 -42.82
N LYS A 169 -25.52 33.95 -43.94
CA LYS A 169 -26.12 32.80 -44.66
C LYS A 169 -25.45 31.47 -44.27
N GLY A 170 -24.41 31.52 -43.44
CA GLY A 170 -23.66 30.34 -42.98
C GLY A 170 -22.54 29.92 -43.92
N ASN A 171 -22.18 30.76 -44.94
CA ASN A 171 -21.00 30.48 -45.73
C ASN A 171 -19.74 30.83 -44.92
N VAL A 172 -18.76 29.96 -45.00
CA VAL A 172 -17.47 30.11 -44.31
C VAL A 172 -16.40 30.36 -45.36
N SER A 173 -15.61 31.41 -45.18
CA SER A 173 -14.42 31.68 -45.99
C SER A 173 -13.19 31.80 -45.08
N LEU A 174 -12.04 31.45 -45.63
CA LEU A 174 -10.74 31.66 -45.00
C LEU A 174 -10.05 32.79 -45.75
N ASP A 175 -9.58 33.77 -44.98
CA ASP A 175 -8.86 34.92 -45.50
C ASP A 175 -7.76 35.30 -44.52
N ASN A 176 -6.93 36.25 -44.89
CA ASN A 176 -5.89 36.80 -44.02
C ASN A 176 -6.07 38.30 -43.81
N ARG A 177 -5.63 38.81 -42.68
CA ARG A 177 -5.60 40.22 -42.37
C ARG A 177 -4.47 40.57 -41.43
N SER A 178 -4.18 41.87 -41.31
CA SER A 178 -3.17 42.36 -40.41
C SER A 178 -3.40 41.83 -39.00
N MET A 179 -2.33 41.41 -38.34
CA MET A 179 -2.37 40.92 -36.96
C MET A 179 -2.75 42.05 -35.96
N HIS A 180 -2.68 43.32 -36.37
CA HIS A 180 -3.15 44.48 -35.61
C HIS A 180 -4.66 44.70 -35.66
N ASP A 181 -5.36 44.05 -36.61
CA ASP A 181 -6.81 44.09 -36.66
C ASP A 181 -7.42 43.22 -35.58
N SER A 182 -8.67 43.49 -35.24
CA SER A 182 -9.39 42.71 -34.23
C SER A 182 -10.34 41.71 -34.85
N CYS A 183 -10.21 40.46 -34.52
CA CYS A 183 -11.17 39.37 -34.77
C CYS A 183 -11.64 38.71 -33.50
N GLY A 184 -12.78 38.05 -33.53
CA GLY A 184 -13.27 37.19 -32.46
C GLY A 184 -12.26 36.09 -32.13
N VAL A 185 -12.33 35.60 -30.94
CA VAL A 185 -11.40 34.56 -30.45
C VAL A 185 -12.17 33.27 -30.26
N MET A 186 -11.65 32.20 -30.81
CA MET A 186 -12.12 30.84 -30.67
C MET A 186 -11.29 30.17 -29.57
N ALA A 187 -11.86 30.00 -28.39
CA ALA A 187 -11.17 29.31 -27.32
C ALA A 187 -11.40 27.81 -27.41
N CYS A 188 -10.30 27.06 -27.51
CA CYS A 188 -10.28 25.63 -27.55
C CYS A 188 -9.34 25.11 -26.45
N LEU A 189 -9.67 23.98 -25.87
CA LEU A 189 -8.89 23.34 -24.82
C LEU A 189 -9.07 21.83 -24.85
N CYS A 190 -8.14 21.12 -24.26
CA CYS A 190 -8.25 19.67 -24.10
C CYS A 190 -8.40 19.29 -22.63
N ILE A 191 -9.21 18.26 -22.40
CA ILE A 191 -9.38 17.62 -21.10
C ILE A 191 -9.20 16.12 -21.22
N SER A 192 -9.02 15.43 -20.10
CA SER A 192 -9.04 13.96 -20.09
C SER A 192 -10.40 13.42 -20.55
N ALA A 193 -10.40 12.40 -21.39
CA ALA A 193 -11.60 11.64 -21.75
C ALA A 193 -12.25 10.94 -20.55
N ASP A 194 -11.48 10.75 -19.46
CA ASP A 194 -11.94 10.15 -18.20
C ASP A 194 -12.67 11.13 -17.27
N CYS A 195 -12.66 12.44 -17.56
CA CYS A 195 -13.48 13.40 -16.83
C CYS A 195 -14.96 13.01 -16.91
N THR A 196 -15.70 13.33 -15.86
CA THR A 196 -17.13 13.00 -15.74
C THR A 196 -17.99 14.27 -15.76
N LEU A 197 -19.27 14.09 -16.08
CA LEU A 197 -20.27 15.15 -15.99
C LEU A 197 -21.24 14.84 -14.88
N ASP A 198 -21.60 15.85 -14.11
CA ASP A 198 -22.68 15.73 -13.14
C ASP A 198 -24.07 15.70 -13.82
N VAL A 199 -25.11 15.62 -13.01
CA VAL A 199 -26.51 15.58 -13.48
C VAL A 199 -26.95 16.86 -14.21
N GLU A 200 -26.22 17.96 -14.03
CA GLU A 200 -26.44 19.24 -14.69
C GLU A 200 -25.58 19.41 -15.96
N GLY A 201 -24.69 18.46 -16.23
CA GLY A 201 -23.77 18.47 -17.37
C GLY A 201 -22.51 19.30 -17.14
N ILE A 202 -22.18 19.58 -15.87
CA ILE A 202 -20.96 20.33 -15.50
C ILE A 202 -19.79 19.38 -15.38
N LEU A 203 -18.66 19.79 -15.96
CA LEU A 203 -17.43 19.00 -15.94
C LEU A 203 -16.84 18.84 -14.55
N ARG A 204 -16.48 17.60 -14.22
CA ARG A 204 -15.78 17.19 -12.98
C ARG A 204 -14.57 16.33 -13.31
N ASP A 205 -13.61 16.32 -12.38
CA ASP A 205 -12.48 15.40 -12.41
C ASP A 205 -12.95 13.94 -12.28
N LYS A 206 -12.14 13.02 -12.79
CA LYS A 206 -12.34 11.60 -12.54
C LYS A 206 -12.35 11.34 -11.03
N CYS A 207 -13.39 10.73 -10.56
CA CYS A 207 -13.50 10.21 -9.21
C CYS A 207 -13.59 8.69 -9.27
N VAL A 208 -12.85 8.01 -8.41
CA VAL A 208 -13.01 6.58 -8.17
C VAL A 208 -13.63 6.46 -6.79
N PRO A 209 -14.74 5.75 -6.63
CA PRO A 209 -15.31 5.49 -5.32
C PRO A 209 -14.29 4.89 -4.36
N GLU A 210 -14.34 5.27 -3.11
CA GLU A 210 -13.54 4.66 -2.05
C GLU A 210 -14.37 3.56 -1.38
N LEU A 211 -13.77 2.40 -1.23
CA LEU A 211 -14.34 1.26 -0.53
C LEU A 211 -13.35 0.83 0.55
N THR A 212 -13.76 0.88 1.81
CA THR A 212 -12.90 0.57 2.94
C THR A 212 -13.53 -0.46 3.87
N SER A 213 -12.74 -1.46 4.22
CA SER A 213 -13.04 -2.45 5.25
C SER A 213 -11.74 -3.08 5.72
N SER A 214 -11.61 -3.32 7.02
CA SER A 214 -10.49 -4.10 7.57
C SER A 214 -10.43 -5.51 7.00
N TYR A 215 -11.56 -6.08 6.60
CA TYR A 215 -11.62 -7.41 5.98
C TYR A 215 -10.96 -7.45 4.60
N PHE A 216 -11.05 -6.40 3.81
CA PHE A 216 -10.44 -6.36 2.48
C PHE A 216 -8.91 -6.22 2.52
N GLU A 217 -8.37 -5.77 3.64
CA GLU A 217 -6.93 -5.67 3.87
C GLU A 217 -6.31 -6.99 4.33
N MET A 218 -7.14 -7.95 4.80
CA MET A 218 -6.67 -9.24 5.30
C MET A 218 -6.11 -10.08 4.16
N LYS A 219 -4.90 -10.60 4.37
CA LYS A 219 -4.20 -11.47 3.40
C LYS A 219 -4.20 -12.94 3.81
N SER A 220 -4.46 -13.24 5.08
CA SER A 220 -4.64 -14.62 5.56
C SER A 220 -6.10 -15.05 5.39
N VAL A 221 -6.27 -16.33 5.12
CA VAL A 221 -7.58 -16.95 5.02
C VAL A 221 -7.96 -17.50 6.38
N ILE A 222 -9.03 -16.99 6.95
CA ILE A 222 -9.50 -17.36 8.28
C ILE A 222 -10.56 -18.47 8.17
N ALA A 223 -10.49 -19.47 9.05
CA ALA A 223 -11.53 -20.50 9.14
C ALA A 223 -12.79 -19.92 9.76
N LYS A 224 -13.92 -20.10 9.09
CA LYS A 224 -15.26 -19.77 9.60
C LYS A 224 -16.08 -21.05 9.73
N ARG A 225 -16.76 -21.20 10.87
CA ARG A 225 -17.65 -22.34 11.14
C ARG A 225 -19.12 -21.94 11.18
N SER A 226 -19.39 -20.66 11.23
CA SER A 226 -20.72 -20.07 11.32
C SER A 226 -20.85 -18.85 10.42
N PRO A 227 -22.08 -18.40 10.16
CA PRO A 227 -22.35 -17.17 9.44
C PRO A 227 -21.64 -15.98 10.09
N PHE A 228 -21.26 -15.01 9.28
CA PHE A 228 -20.56 -13.82 9.77
C PHE A 228 -21.04 -12.56 9.05
N LYS A 229 -20.69 -11.41 9.64
CA LYS A 229 -20.98 -10.09 9.10
C LYS A 229 -19.68 -9.41 8.71
N LEU A 230 -19.67 -8.75 7.57
CA LEU A 230 -18.55 -7.99 7.04
C LEU A 230 -18.95 -6.53 6.89
N PRO A 231 -18.58 -5.66 7.84
CA PRO A 231 -18.83 -4.24 7.73
C PRO A 231 -17.87 -3.57 6.77
N TYR A 232 -18.38 -2.61 6.00
CA TYR A 232 -17.59 -1.77 5.10
C TYR A 232 -18.20 -0.39 4.98
N SER A 233 -17.42 0.57 4.51
CA SER A 233 -17.90 1.91 4.22
C SER A 233 -17.52 2.30 2.80
N ILE A 234 -18.38 3.11 2.19
CA ILE A 234 -18.17 3.63 0.84
C ILE A 234 -18.16 5.15 0.89
N ARG A 235 -17.36 5.75 0.02
CA ARG A 235 -17.29 7.20 -0.11
C ARG A 235 -17.12 7.59 -1.56
N ASP A 236 -17.80 8.62 -1.97
CA ASP A 236 -17.59 9.30 -3.23
C ASP A 236 -17.19 10.76 -2.97
N LYS A 237 -16.24 11.28 -3.76
CA LYS A 237 -15.70 12.64 -3.63
C LYS A 237 -16.79 13.71 -3.80
N TYR A 238 -17.74 13.45 -4.67
CA TYR A 238 -18.81 14.40 -5.02
C TYR A 238 -20.14 14.08 -4.36
N GLY A 239 -20.24 12.97 -3.64
CA GLY A 239 -21.44 12.54 -2.96
C GLY A 239 -22.48 11.90 -3.88
N ASP A 240 -22.04 11.39 -5.03
CA ASP A 240 -22.93 10.73 -5.98
C ASP A 240 -23.48 9.42 -5.43
N VAL A 241 -24.67 9.04 -5.90
CA VAL A 241 -25.27 7.75 -5.56
C VAL A 241 -24.53 6.65 -6.30
N MET A 242 -24.05 5.67 -5.56
CA MET A 242 -23.28 4.55 -6.09
C MET A 242 -24.14 3.29 -6.18
N THR A 243 -23.82 2.42 -7.11
CA THR A 243 -24.37 1.05 -7.13
C THR A 243 -23.40 0.13 -6.41
N VAL A 244 -23.89 -0.57 -5.40
CA VAL A 244 -23.14 -1.57 -4.63
C VAL A 244 -23.62 -2.95 -5.01
N THR A 245 -22.69 -3.83 -5.42
CA THR A 245 -22.97 -5.24 -5.71
C THR A 245 -22.15 -6.12 -4.78
N GLU A 246 -22.82 -6.96 -4.01
CA GLU A 246 -22.19 -7.97 -3.17
C GLU A 246 -22.34 -9.35 -3.82
N SER A 247 -21.30 -10.15 -3.77
CA SER A 247 -21.29 -11.52 -4.33
C SER A 247 -20.49 -12.48 -3.46
N VAL A 248 -20.83 -13.77 -3.55
CA VAL A 248 -20.08 -14.88 -2.95
C VAL A 248 -19.70 -15.84 -4.07
N ASP A 249 -18.41 -16.14 -4.21
CA ASP A 249 -17.85 -17.00 -5.26
C ASP A 249 -18.32 -16.61 -6.68
N GLY A 250 -18.43 -15.29 -6.92
CA GLY A 250 -18.90 -14.74 -8.19
C GLY A 250 -20.43 -14.75 -8.38
N ASN A 251 -21.20 -15.37 -7.48
CA ASN A 251 -22.66 -15.32 -7.52
C ASN A 251 -23.16 -14.06 -6.83
N VAL A 252 -23.95 -13.25 -7.53
CA VAL A 252 -24.50 -12.01 -6.97
C VAL A 252 -25.43 -12.33 -5.79
N TRP A 253 -25.10 -11.75 -4.64
CA TRP A 253 -25.87 -11.84 -3.42
C TRP A 253 -26.99 -10.80 -3.35
N ARG A 254 -26.62 -9.54 -3.55
CA ARG A 254 -27.54 -8.42 -3.69
C ARG A 254 -26.90 -7.25 -4.42
N THR A 255 -27.76 -6.40 -5.00
CA THR A 255 -27.36 -5.11 -5.58
C THR A 255 -28.29 -4.04 -5.05
N PHE A 256 -27.74 -2.88 -4.67
CA PHE A 256 -28.52 -1.78 -4.10
C PHE A 256 -27.83 -0.43 -4.33
N GLU A 257 -28.55 0.67 -4.09
CA GLU A 257 -28.00 2.02 -4.11
C GLU A 257 -27.31 2.34 -2.80
N GLY A 258 -26.05 2.78 -2.87
CA GLY A 258 -25.26 3.19 -1.73
C GLY A 258 -24.99 4.69 -1.72
N TYR A 259 -24.86 5.26 -0.52
CA TYR A 259 -24.67 6.71 -0.31
C TYR A 259 -23.31 6.99 0.32
N SER A 260 -22.67 8.07 -0.14
CA SER A 260 -21.32 8.47 0.31
C SER A 260 -21.30 8.74 1.82
N GLY A 261 -20.32 8.15 2.50
CA GLY A 261 -20.11 8.29 3.95
C GLY A 261 -20.92 7.32 4.80
N GLU A 262 -21.80 6.51 4.21
CA GLU A 262 -22.55 5.51 4.94
C GLU A 262 -21.77 4.21 5.16
N LYS A 263 -22.17 3.47 6.20
CA LYS A 263 -21.63 2.17 6.54
C LYS A 263 -22.64 1.08 6.20
N TYR A 264 -22.16 0.07 5.54
CA TYR A 264 -22.94 -1.10 5.14
C TYR A 264 -22.36 -2.36 5.77
N THR A 265 -23.15 -3.41 5.77
CA THR A 265 -22.74 -4.71 6.27
C THR A 265 -23.20 -5.79 5.30
N PHE A 266 -22.25 -6.54 4.74
CA PHE A 266 -22.55 -7.82 4.11
C PHE A 266 -22.85 -8.81 5.23
N GLU A 267 -23.93 -9.57 5.11
CA GLU A 267 -24.32 -10.60 6.06
C GLU A 267 -24.50 -11.93 5.33
N LEU A 268 -23.62 -12.88 5.64
CA LEU A 268 -23.79 -14.25 5.17
C LEU A 268 -24.76 -14.97 6.09
N THR A 269 -25.98 -15.24 5.61
CA THR A 269 -27.00 -15.90 6.43
C THR A 269 -26.64 -17.35 6.70
N LYS A 270 -27.28 -17.95 7.73
CA LYS A 270 -27.04 -19.35 8.09
C LYS A 270 -27.37 -20.29 6.93
N GLU A 271 -28.47 -20.07 6.24
CA GLU A 271 -28.93 -20.90 5.13
C GLU A 271 -27.91 -20.87 3.97
N ALA A 272 -27.38 -19.70 3.68
CA ALA A 272 -26.39 -19.55 2.62
C ALA A 272 -25.02 -20.12 3.04
N PHE A 273 -24.60 -19.90 4.28
CA PHE A 273 -23.38 -20.49 4.80
C PHE A 273 -23.44 -22.02 4.74
N ASP A 274 -24.57 -22.63 5.15
CA ASP A 274 -24.74 -24.09 5.13
C ASP A 274 -24.69 -24.67 3.70
N GLN A 275 -25.09 -23.91 2.68
CA GLN A 275 -25.04 -24.34 1.27
C GLN A 275 -23.64 -24.25 0.63
N LEU A 276 -22.72 -23.50 1.20
CA LEU A 276 -21.34 -23.43 0.70
C LEU A 276 -20.65 -24.81 0.86
N GLU A 277 -19.70 -25.10 -0.02
CA GLU A 277 -18.88 -26.30 0.07
C GLU A 277 -18.06 -26.29 1.38
N GLY A 278 -18.06 -27.41 2.12
CA GLY A 278 -17.25 -27.57 3.33
C GLY A 278 -15.78 -27.86 2.99
N GLU A 279 -14.88 -27.49 3.91
CA GLU A 279 -13.43 -27.67 3.77
C GLU A 279 -12.88 -26.99 2.49
N ALA A 280 -13.43 -25.83 2.13
CA ALA A 280 -13.11 -25.08 0.93
C ALA A 280 -12.98 -23.57 1.21
N ASN A 281 -12.23 -22.89 0.34
CA ASN A 281 -12.13 -21.44 0.36
C ASN A 281 -13.28 -20.81 -0.41
N HIS A 282 -13.86 -19.78 0.17
CA HIS A 282 -14.93 -18.95 -0.42
C HIS A 282 -14.53 -17.49 -0.42
N THR A 283 -14.99 -16.74 -1.41
CA THR A 283 -14.65 -15.32 -1.54
C THR A 283 -15.90 -14.46 -1.58
N VAL A 284 -15.99 -13.52 -0.63
CA VAL A 284 -16.94 -12.42 -0.68
C VAL A 284 -16.32 -11.29 -1.49
N THR A 285 -17.06 -10.77 -2.44
CA THR A 285 -16.65 -9.62 -3.25
C THR A 285 -17.68 -8.51 -3.12
N VAL A 286 -17.23 -7.31 -2.81
CA VAL A 286 -18.04 -6.08 -2.82
C VAL A 286 -17.52 -5.18 -3.93
N THR A 287 -18.38 -4.86 -4.87
CA THR A 287 -18.07 -3.95 -5.98
C THR A 287 -18.91 -2.70 -5.85
N VAL A 288 -18.27 -1.54 -5.93
CA VAL A 288 -18.93 -0.24 -5.85
C VAL A 288 -18.62 0.54 -7.12
N THR A 289 -19.65 1.02 -7.78
CA THR A 289 -19.51 1.85 -8.99
C THR A 289 -20.40 3.09 -8.93
N ASP A 290 -19.88 4.21 -9.39
CA ASP A 290 -20.63 5.45 -9.65
C ASP A 290 -21.23 5.49 -11.06
N GLY A 291 -21.01 4.41 -11.85
CA GLY A 291 -21.40 4.31 -13.26
C GLY A 291 -20.29 4.70 -14.23
N CYS A 292 -19.22 5.34 -13.77
CA CYS A 292 -18.05 5.72 -14.57
C CYS A 292 -16.77 5.02 -14.12
N SER A 293 -16.66 4.79 -12.85
CA SER A 293 -15.51 4.13 -12.20
C SER A 293 -15.99 3.02 -11.26
N GLU A 294 -15.11 2.08 -11.02
CA GLU A 294 -15.41 0.92 -10.19
C GLU A 294 -14.26 0.64 -9.22
N VAL A 295 -14.60 0.25 -8.01
CA VAL A 295 -13.67 -0.29 -7.01
C VAL A 295 -14.22 -1.59 -6.46
N THR A 296 -13.33 -2.53 -6.19
CA THR A 296 -13.69 -3.86 -5.69
C THR A 296 -12.86 -4.21 -4.46
N GLY A 297 -13.53 -4.68 -3.41
CA GLY A 297 -12.94 -5.27 -2.22
C GLY A 297 -13.24 -6.75 -2.15
N THR A 298 -12.28 -7.57 -1.73
CA THR A 298 -12.43 -9.02 -1.61
C THR A 298 -12.02 -9.51 -0.23
N TYR A 299 -12.79 -10.44 0.31
CA TYR A 299 -12.48 -11.16 1.54
C TYR A 299 -12.61 -12.65 1.29
N THR A 300 -11.54 -13.40 1.54
CA THR A 300 -11.52 -14.86 1.38
C THR A 300 -11.49 -15.53 2.75
N PHE A 301 -12.40 -16.48 2.97
CA PHE A 301 -12.47 -17.29 4.16
C PHE A 301 -12.49 -18.78 3.81
N TYR A 302 -12.12 -19.63 4.78
CA TYR A 302 -12.20 -21.09 4.66
C TYR A 302 -13.40 -21.60 5.45
N LYS A 303 -14.36 -22.24 4.78
CA LYS A 303 -15.47 -22.88 5.51
C LYS A 303 -14.98 -24.19 6.12
N SER A 304 -14.79 -24.21 7.44
CA SER A 304 -14.41 -25.40 8.16
C SER A 304 -15.65 -26.17 8.65
N VAL A 305 -15.65 -27.47 8.45
CA VAL A 305 -16.60 -28.40 9.08
C VAL A 305 -15.94 -29.19 10.22
N SER A 306 -14.60 -29.07 10.35
CA SER A 306 -13.82 -29.65 11.44
C SER A 306 -13.74 -28.69 12.61
N SER A 307 -13.62 -29.19 13.83
CA SER A 307 -13.46 -28.38 15.04
C SER A 307 -12.29 -28.87 15.88
N GLY A 308 -11.58 -27.92 16.50
CA GLY A 308 -10.46 -28.22 17.37
C GLY A 308 -9.15 -28.51 16.65
N TYR A 309 -8.18 -29.01 17.41
CA TYR A 309 -6.84 -29.27 16.91
C TYR A 309 -6.66 -30.70 16.42
N ARG A 310 -6.01 -30.82 15.27
CA ARG A 310 -5.57 -32.11 14.71
C ARG A 310 -4.07 -32.04 14.41
N VAL A 311 -3.36 -33.11 14.70
CA VAL A 311 -1.94 -33.23 14.39
C VAL A 311 -1.74 -34.37 13.39
N PHE A 312 -0.97 -34.11 12.35
CA PHE A 312 -0.63 -35.09 11.34
C PHE A 312 0.87 -35.31 11.29
N VAL A 313 1.27 -36.54 10.95
CA VAL A 313 2.66 -36.90 10.69
C VAL A 313 2.81 -37.60 9.37
N GLY A 314 3.93 -37.39 8.68
CA GLY A 314 4.19 -38.07 7.42
C GLY A 314 5.47 -37.62 6.73
N THR A 315 5.50 -37.76 5.43
CA THR A 315 6.64 -37.41 4.58
C THR A 315 6.20 -36.57 3.41
N ILE A 316 7.08 -35.68 2.97
CA ILE A 316 6.87 -34.84 1.79
C ILE A 316 7.82 -35.22 0.67
N THR A 317 7.46 -34.89 -0.55
CA THR A 317 8.32 -35.00 -1.74
C THR A 317 8.24 -33.70 -2.54
N GLY A 318 9.39 -33.22 -2.99
CA GLY A 318 9.45 -32.00 -3.77
C GLY A 318 8.90 -32.18 -5.18
N LYS A 319 8.27 -31.13 -5.69
CA LYS A 319 7.77 -31.04 -7.06
C LYS A 319 8.00 -29.64 -7.60
N GLY A 320 9.01 -29.45 -8.42
CA GLY A 320 9.44 -28.13 -8.87
C GLY A 320 9.91 -27.27 -7.69
N ASN A 321 9.27 -26.11 -7.50
CA ASN A 321 9.51 -25.20 -6.37
C ASN A 321 8.48 -25.38 -5.23
N GLY A 322 7.73 -26.46 -5.25
CA GLY A 322 6.77 -26.81 -4.21
C GLY A 322 6.99 -28.23 -3.68
N TYR A 323 6.05 -28.71 -2.89
CA TYR A 323 6.06 -30.06 -2.36
C TYR A 323 4.62 -30.60 -2.22
N TYR A 324 4.51 -31.92 -2.11
CA TYR A 324 3.26 -32.60 -1.76
C TYR A 324 3.51 -33.64 -0.68
N TRP A 325 2.48 -33.97 0.08
CA TRP A 325 2.53 -35.05 1.05
C TRP A 325 2.57 -36.40 0.31
N SER A 326 3.70 -37.09 0.40
CA SER A 326 3.83 -38.45 -0.13
C SER A 326 3.17 -39.49 0.80
N LYS A 327 3.14 -39.17 2.09
CA LYS A 327 2.41 -39.89 3.13
C LYS A 327 1.94 -38.92 4.19
N ARG A 328 0.71 -39.04 4.66
CA ARG A 328 0.14 -38.24 5.73
C ARG A 328 -0.82 -39.08 6.55
N GLU A 329 -0.56 -39.22 7.84
CA GLU A 329 -1.43 -39.97 8.78
C GLU A 329 -1.81 -39.04 9.95
N LEU A 330 -3.03 -39.26 10.45
CA LEU A 330 -3.52 -38.56 11.64
C LEU A 330 -2.79 -39.12 12.88
N LEU A 331 -2.14 -38.26 13.62
CA LEU A 331 -1.38 -38.56 14.83
C LEU A 331 -2.18 -38.25 16.10
N HIS A 332 -2.94 -37.15 16.08
CA HIS A 332 -3.76 -36.68 17.19
C HIS A 332 -5.03 -36.03 16.68
N ASP A 333 -6.13 -36.36 17.32
CA ASP A 333 -7.41 -35.69 17.18
C ASP A 333 -8.00 -35.50 18.58
N ALA A 334 -8.31 -34.26 18.94
CA ALA A 334 -8.89 -33.96 20.25
C ALA A 334 -10.26 -34.66 20.48
N ALA A 335 -10.94 -35.06 19.42
CA ALA A 335 -12.20 -35.79 19.47
C ALA A 335 -12.02 -37.30 19.56
N ASP A 336 -10.83 -37.85 19.23
CA ASP A 336 -10.51 -39.29 19.24
C ASP A 336 -9.40 -39.54 20.28
N THR A 337 -9.82 -40.02 21.47
CA THR A 337 -8.90 -40.21 22.61
C THR A 337 -8.47 -41.66 22.79
N GLU A 338 -8.95 -42.64 21.96
CA GLU A 338 -8.63 -44.02 22.17
C GLU A 338 -7.27 -44.45 21.59
N ASP A 339 -7.03 -44.17 20.28
CA ASP A 339 -5.82 -44.61 19.60
C ASP A 339 -4.96 -43.48 19.03
N ARG A 340 -5.57 -42.32 18.76
CA ARG A 340 -4.92 -41.22 18.06
C ARG A 340 -4.78 -40.01 18.97
N PHE A 341 -3.92 -40.13 19.96
CA PHE A 341 -3.60 -39.06 20.88
C PHE A 341 -2.09 -38.93 21.10
N VAL A 342 -1.67 -37.77 21.50
CA VAL A 342 -0.33 -37.48 22.02
C VAL A 342 -0.45 -36.88 23.41
N LEU A 343 0.60 -37.03 24.21
CA LEU A 343 0.69 -36.49 25.56
C LEU A 343 1.48 -35.19 25.54
N GLU A 344 1.10 -34.24 26.39
CA GLU A 344 1.80 -32.98 26.60
C GLU A 344 2.10 -32.23 25.29
N PRO A 345 1.14 -32.07 24.37
CA PRO A 345 1.39 -31.37 23.13
C PRO A 345 1.45 -29.85 23.37
N ASP A 346 2.62 -29.25 23.13
CA ASP A 346 2.89 -27.84 23.34
C ASP A 346 3.46 -27.21 22.07
N LEU A 347 2.69 -26.29 21.47
CA LEU A 347 3.06 -25.56 20.26
C LEU A 347 3.42 -24.11 20.62
N ILE A 348 4.60 -23.68 20.20
CA ILE A 348 5.08 -22.33 20.39
C ILE A 348 5.29 -21.66 19.04
N LEU A 349 4.60 -20.55 18.84
CA LEU A 349 4.74 -19.66 17.68
C LEU A 349 5.35 -18.36 18.15
N GLU A 350 6.42 -17.88 17.51
CA GLU A 350 7.10 -16.66 17.91
C GLU A 350 7.58 -15.86 16.68
N LYS A 351 7.48 -14.53 16.75
CA LYS A 351 7.86 -13.60 15.68
C LYS A 351 9.34 -13.76 15.36
N ASN A 352 9.65 -13.87 14.07
CA ASN A 352 11.00 -14.05 13.56
C ASN A 352 11.70 -15.33 14.07
N ASP A 353 10.92 -16.32 14.47
CA ASP A 353 11.37 -17.65 14.87
C ASP A 353 10.64 -18.73 14.08
N PRO A 354 11.25 -19.91 13.80
CA PRO A 354 10.56 -21.02 13.15
C PRO A 354 9.34 -21.55 13.91
N GLY A 355 9.27 -21.29 15.23
CA GLY A 355 8.34 -21.97 16.13
C GLY A 355 8.74 -23.41 16.40
N SER A 356 8.19 -23.99 17.46
CA SER A 356 8.49 -25.34 17.86
C SER A 356 7.24 -26.09 18.31
N PHE A 357 7.27 -27.40 18.21
CA PHE A 357 6.21 -28.27 18.69
C PHE A 357 6.80 -29.49 19.41
N SER A 358 6.48 -29.66 20.67
CA SER A 358 6.91 -30.79 21.50
C SER A 358 5.72 -31.63 21.98
N PHE A 359 5.90 -32.94 22.05
CA PHE A 359 4.88 -33.87 22.49
C PHE A 359 5.46 -35.25 22.75
N LYS A 360 4.69 -36.12 23.43
CA LYS A 360 5.04 -37.52 23.64
C LYS A 360 4.07 -38.41 22.89
N VAL A 361 4.60 -39.42 22.19
CA VAL A 361 3.80 -40.38 21.41
C VAL A 361 3.75 -41.71 22.15
N PRO A 362 2.56 -42.14 22.61
CA PRO A 362 2.39 -43.45 23.24
C PRO A 362 2.74 -44.58 22.31
N VAL A 363 3.08 -45.76 22.89
CA VAL A 363 3.44 -46.97 22.15
C VAL A 363 2.26 -47.50 21.33
N THR A 364 1.04 -47.22 21.77
CA THR A 364 -0.21 -47.63 21.12
C THR A 364 -0.55 -46.83 19.88
N ASN A 365 0.01 -45.63 19.72
CA ASN A 365 -0.32 -44.80 18.59
C ASN A 365 0.19 -45.36 17.26
N PRO A 366 -0.68 -45.67 16.29
CA PRO A 366 -0.31 -46.39 15.06
C PRO A 366 0.61 -45.57 14.16
N ALA A 367 0.59 -44.21 14.27
CA ALA A 367 1.42 -43.32 13.49
C ALA A 367 2.87 -43.22 14.01
N ARG A 368 3.17 -43.76 15.19
CA ARG A 368 4.50 -43.75 15.80
C ARG A 368 5.61 -44.27 14.89
N LYS A 369 5.32 -45.25 14.03
CA LYS A 369 6.25 -45.83 13.05
C LYS A 369 6.76 -44.86 11.96
N LEU A 370 6.12 -43.70 11.82
CA LEU A 370 6.45 -42.72 10.78
C LEU A 370 7.55 -41.74 11.23
N PHE A 371 7.86 -41.73 12.53
CA PHE A 371 8.87 -40.80 13.03
C PHE A 371 10.29 -41.16 12.56
N GLN A 372 10.94 -40.22 11.98
CA GLN A 372 12.33 -40.30 11.55
C GLN A 372 12.94 -38.89 11.61
N LEU A 373 14.13 -38.79 12.25
CA LEU A 373 14.85 -37.52 12.36
C LEU A 373 15.06 -36.85 11.01
N LYS A 374 14.79 -35.55 10.93
CA LYS A 374 14.93 -34.70 9.75
C LYS A 374 14.06 -35.09 8.53
N LYS A 375 13.28 -36.16 8.58
CA LYS A 375 12.45 -36.63 7.46
C LYS A 375 10.97 -36.65 7.77
N ALA A 376 10.59 -36.98 9.02
CA ALA A 376 9.20 -36.91 9.43
C ALA A 376 8.78 -35.45 9.53
N ILE A 377 7.71 -35.13 8.86
CA ILE A 377 7.05 -33.82 8.87
C ILE A 377 5.83 -33.93 9.78
N VAL A 378 5.67 -32.92 10.64
CA VAL A 378 4.52 -32.81 11.55
C VAL A 378 3.78 -31.54 11.19
N SER A 379 2.47 -31.61 11.04
CA SER A 379 1.63 -30.42 10.86
C SER A 379 0.53 -30.36 11.91
N VAL A 380 0.26 -29.16 12.40
CA VAL A 380 -0.82 -28.86 13.34
C VAL A 380 -1.87 -28.06 12.59
N GLU A 381 -3.11 -28.58 12.62
CA GLU A 381 -4.29 -27.92 12.08
C GLU A 381 -5.19 -27.45 13.22
N GLU A 382 -5.72 -26.27 13.10
CA GLU A 382 -6.83 -25.74 13.90
C GLU A 382 -8.03 -25.54 12.99
N ASP A 383 -9.15 -26.15 13.33
CA ASP A 383 -10.38 -26.04 12.56
C ASP A 383 -10.21 -26.38 11.07
N GLY A 384 -9.35 -27.38 10.75
CA GLY A 384 -9.08 -27.81 9.39
C GLY A 384 -8.07 -26.97 8.62
N GLN A 385 -7.58 -25.87 9.21
CA GLN A 385 -6.50 -25.07 8.62
C GLN A 385 -5.16 -25.37 9.27
N GLU A 386 -4.12 -25.55 8.46
CA GLU A 386 -2.75 -25.69 8.97
C GLU A 386 -2.26 -24.37 9.56
N ILE A 387 -2.04 -24.35 10.87
CA ILE A 387 -1.49 -23.19 11.59
C ILE A 387 0.03 -23.29 11.75
N TRP A 388 0.58 -24.51 11.73
CA TRP A 388 2.01 -24.74 11.83
C TRP A 388 2.41 -26.04 11.15
N CYS A 389 3.64 -26.08 10.66
CA CYS A 389 4.24 -27.27 10.10
C CYS A 389 5.76 -27.22 10.34
N GLY A 390 6.31 -28.38 10.67
CA GLY A 390 7.73 -28.50 10.95
C GLY A 390 8.23 -29.92 10.72
N TYR A 391 9.46 -30.18 11.11
CA TYR A 391 10.08 -31.49 10.99
C TYR A 391 10.76 -31.91 12.30
N VAL A 392 10.84 -33.21 12.50
CA VAL A 392 11.39 -33.82 13.73
C VAL A 392 12.91 -33.59 13.80
N THR A 393 13.35 -32.93 14.85
CA THR A 393 14.76 -32.68 15.14
C THR A 393 15.31 -33.53 16.29
N GLU A 394 14.46 -33.87 17.27
CA GLU A 394 14.86 -34.71 18.39
C GLU A 394 13.83 -35.82 18.65
N MET A 395 14.31 -36.98 19.02
CA MET A 395 13.50 -38.13 19.41
C MET A 395 14.16 -38.87 20.57
N THR A 396 13.47 -38.99 21.68
CA THR A 396 13.98 -39.68 22.87
C THR A 396 12.91 -40.60 23.44
N PRO A 397 13.16 -41.92 23.58
CA PRO A 397 12.26 -42.78 24.33
C PRO A 397 12.36 -42.50 25.83
N ASP A 398 11.21 -42.35 26.47
CA ASP A 398 11.13 -42.20 27.94
C ASP A 398 11.05 -43.58 28.64
N TYR A 399 11.01 -43.57 29.99
CA TYR A 399 10.93 -44.79 30.80
C TYR A 399 9.65 -45.56 30.55
N ASP A 400 8.53 -44.90 30.26
CA ASP A 400 7.22 -45.48 30.04
C ASP A 400 7.03 -45.94 28.56
N LEU A 401 8.14 -45.95 27.81
CA LEU A 401 8.18 -46.34 26.39
C LEU A 401 7.44 -45.35 25.45
N ASN A 402 7.05 -44.15 25.94
CA ASN A 402 6.59 -43.12 25.04
C ASN A 402 7.81 -42.55 24.28
N LEU A 403 7.54 -42.00 23.11
CA LEU A 403 8.54 -41.35 22.31
C LEU A 403 8.38 -39.81 22.45
N GLU A 404 9.30 -39.19 23.16
CA GLU A 404 9.37 -37.72 23.23
C GLU A 404 9.87 -37.19 21.88
N ILE A 405 9.11 -36.26 21.31
CA ILE A 405 9.40 -35.66 20.01
C ILE A 405 9.53 -34.16 20.18
N TYR A 406 10.57 -33.63 19.56
CA TYR A 406 10.71 -32.19 19.38
C TYR A 406 10.84 -31.87 17.90
N CYS A 407 10.08 -30.86 17.44
CA CYS A 407 10.01 -30.45 16.05
C CYS A 407 10.31 -28.96 15.92
N ASP A 408 11.14 -28.60 14.94
CA ASP A 408 11.34 -27.22 14.51
C ASP A 408 10.45 -26.89 13.32
N GLY A 409 9.94 -25.67 13.27
CA GLY A 409 9.13 -25.18 12.17
C GLY A 409 9.89 -25.05 10.85
N GLU A 410 9.16 -25.00 9.75
CA GLU A 410 9.72 -25.05 8.39
C GLU A 410 10.72 -23.93 8.07
N LEU A 411 10.64 -22.75 8.72
CA LEU A 411 11.65 -21.69 8.55
C LEU A 411 13.06 -22.17 8.93
N SER A 412 13.19 -23.17 9.81
CA SER A 412 14.49 -23.72 10.18
C SER A 412 15.19 -24.49 9.03
N TYR A 413 14.52 -24.79 7.92
CA TYR A 413 15.20 -25.27 6.71
C TYR A 413 16.25 -24.27 6.20
N LEU A 414 16.05 -22.98 6.43
CA LEU A 414 17.01 -21.94 6.08
C LEU A 414 18.35 -22.05 6.84
N ARG A 415 18.36 -22.77 7.99
CA ARG A 415 19.58 -23.08 8.76
C ARG A 415 20.44 -24.14 8.07
N ASP A 416 19.84 -24.99 7.23
CA ASP A 416 20.54 -26.02 6.47
C ASP A 416 21.05 -25.50 5.10
N MET A 417 20.63 -24.29 4.67
CA MET A 417 20.95 -23.70 3.37
C MET A 417 22.11 -22.72 3.49
N PRO A 418 23.24 -22.96 2.79
CA PRO A 418 24.36 -22.03 2.79
C PRO A 418 24.01 -20.75 2.03
N CYS A 419 24.48 -19.62 2.54
CA CYS A 419 24.34 -18.31 1.94
C CYS A 419 25.68 -17.59 1.92
N LYS A 420 25.93 -16.81 0.86
CA LYS A 420 27.07 -15.90 0.76
C LYS A 420 26.56 -14.48 0.58
N VAL A 421 26.82 -13.65 1.56
CA VAL A 421 26.64 -12.19 1.47
C VAL A 421 27.97 -11.59 1.01
N GLU A 422 27.95 -10.73 0.01
CA GLU A 422 29.13 -10.06 -0.55
C GLU A 422 29.22 -8.62 -0.04
N ASN A 423 30.43 -8.05 0.02
CA ASN A 423 30.65 -6.67 0.43
C ASN A 423 30.14 -5.68 -0.64
N LYS A 424 28.84 -5.57 -0.76
CA LYS A 424 28.12 -4.64 -1.65
C LYS A 424 26.85 -4.11 -1.00
N VAL A 425 26.31 -3.07 -1.57
CA VAL A 425 24.99 -2.55 -1.17
C VAL A 425 23.92 -3.48 -1.74
N TYR A 426 23.10 -4.04 -0.86
CA TYR A 426 21.91 -4.79 -1.23
C TYR A 426 20.66 -4.00 -0.87
N THR A 427 19.63 -4.11 -1.66
CA THR A 427 18.27 -3.78 -1.23
C THR A 427 17.72 -4.86 -0.30
N VAL A 428 16.69 -4.55 0.47
CA VAL A 428 16.01 -5.55 1.30
C VAL A 428 15.44 -6.69 0.44
N ASP A 429 14.89 -6.32 -0.71
CA ASP A 429 14.35 -7.26 -1.70
C ASP A 429 15.39 -8.22 -2.26
N GLU A 430 16.60 -7.73 -2.55
CA GLU A 430 17.72 -8.56 -3.01
C GLU A 430 18.21 -9.51 -1.92
N LEU A 431 18.25 -9.11 -0.65
CA LEU A 431 18.63 -9.98 0.46
C LEU A 431 17.63 -11.13 0.67
N VAL A 432 16.34 -10.84 0.61
CA VAL A 432 15.31 -11.88 0.66
C VAL A 432 15.41 -12.81 -0.54
N THR A 433 15.67 -12.27 -1.73
CA THR A 433 15.90 -13.07 -2.96
C THR A 433 17.13 -13.98 -2.81
N LEU A 434 18.23 -13.45 -2.27
CA LEU A 434 19.46 -14.22 -2.02
C LEU A 434 19.19 -15.40 -1.08
N ALA A 435 18.48 -15.17 0.02
CA ALA A 435 18.17 -16.19 1.01
C ALA A 435 17.14 -17.23 0.52
N THR A 436 16.28 -16.88 -0.44
CA THR A 436 15.30 -17.81 -1.03
C THR A 436 15.79 -18.47 -2.32
N THR A 437 16.98 -18.11 -2.79
CA THR A 437 17.60 -18.79 -3.94
C THR A 437 18.08 -20.19 -3.53
N CYS A 438 17.53 -21.21 -4.14
CA CYS A 438 17.88 -22.60 -3.82
C CYS A 438 19.36 -22.89 -4.18
N PRO A 439 20.22 -23.18 -3.20
CA PRO A 439 21.65 -23.35 -3.45
C PRO A 439 22.02 -24.72 -4.06
N ASP A 440 21.17 -25.72 -3.87
CA ASP A 440 21.37 -27.08 -4.37
C ASP A 440 20.02 -27.72 -4.78
N ARG A 441 19.98 -28.33 -5.95
CA ARG A 441 18.78 -28.99 -6.49
C ARG A 441 18.21 -30.07 -5.56
N ARG A 442 19.00 -30.62 -4.67
CA ARG A 442 18.55 -31.62 -3.69
C ARG A 442 17.49 -31.03 -2.74
N PHE A 443 17.61 -29.78 -2.33
CA PHE A 443 16.58 -29.11 -1.54
C PHE A 443 15.23 -29.06 -2.26
N CYS A 444 15.24 -28.88 -3.59
CA CYS A 444 14.04 -28.92 -4.39
C CYS A 444 13.41 -30.32 -4.43
N THR A 445 14.22 -31.38 -4.57
CA THR A 445 13.70 -32.75 -4.59
C THR A 445 13.18 -33.21 -3.25
N GLU A 446 13.71 -32.69 -2.16
CA GLU A 446 13.25 -32.96 -0.79
C GLU A 446 12.07 -32.04 -0.38
N GLY A 447 11.70 -31.08 -1.23
CA GLY A 447 10.62 -30.13 -0.94
C GLY A 447 10.94 -29.11 0.15
N ARG A 448 12.23 -28.77 0.32
CA ARG A 448 12.73 -27.82 1.36
C ARG A 448 13.06 -26.46 0.79
N VAL A 449 12.30 -25.96 -0.16
CA VAL A 449 12.56 -24.68 -0.84
C VAL A 449 11.56 -23.62 -0.46
N PHE A 450 12.00 -22.37 -0.59
CA PHE A 450 11.17 -21.18 -0.40
C PHE A 450 11.12 -20.39 -1.70
N LEU A 451 9.99 -19.76 -1.92
CA LEU A 451 9.82 -18.72 -2.93
C LEU A 451 9.85 -17.36 -2.25
N LYS A 452 10.38 -16.38 -2.93
CA LYS A 452 10.28 -15.00 -2.46
C LYS A 452 8.82 -14.58 -2.44
N GLY A 453 8.40 -14.07 -1.30
CA GLY A 453 7.06 -13.50 -1.07
C GLY A 453 7.04 -11.98 -1.16
N ASN A 454 6.19 -11.36 -0.36
CA ASN A 454 6.03 -9.92 -0.30
C ASN A 454 7.14 -9.29 0.55
N VAL A 455 7.75 -8.22 0.03
CA VAL A 455 8.76 -7.43 0.74
C VAL A 455 8.24 -5.99 0.82
N THR A 456 7.89 -5.54 2.04
CA THR A 456 7.36 -4.19 2.26
C THR A 456 8.30 -3.29 3.09
N VAL A 457 9.32 -3.89 3.71
CA VAL A 457 10.37 -3.15 4.42
C VAL A 457 11.32 -2.51 3.41
N THR A 458 11.63 -1.24 3.62
CA THR A 458 12.62 -0.50 2.83
C THR A 458 13.79 -0.07 3.71
N LYS A 459 15.00 -0.01 3.15
CA LYS A 459 16.14 0.56 3.88
C LYS A 459 15.87 2.03 4.18
N PRO A 460 16.04 2.49 5.43
CA PRO A 460 16.02 3.92 5.77
C PRO A 460 17.06 4.71 4.96
N ASP A 461 16.82 6.02 4.78
CA ASP A 461 17.68 6.86 3.94
C ASP A 461 19.14 6.93 4.42
N ASP A 462 19.36 6.89 5.72
CA ASP A 462 20.67 6.86 6.37
C ASP A 462 21.46 5.56 6.14
N LYS A 463 20.78 4.49 5.71
CA LYS A 463 21.36 3.16 5.47
C LYS A 463 21.30 2.70 4.01
N LYS A 464 20.81 3.53 3.10
CA LYS A 464 20.65 3.15 1.68
C LYS A 464 21.96 2.73 1.01
N ASP A 465 23.06 3.36 1.37
CA ASP A 465 24.39 3.12 0.79
C ASP A 465 25.27 2.18 1.63
N ASP A 466 24.74 1.65 2.75
CA ASP A 466 25.49 0.73 3.59
C ASP A 466 25.73 -0.60 2.87
N LYS A 467 27.02 -0.98 2.81
CA LYS A 467 27.43 -2.28 2.28
C LYS A 467 27.24 -3.35 3.35
N ASP A 468 26.65 -4.45 2.94
CA ASP A 468 26.62 -5.63 3.80
C ASP A 468 27.98 -6.35 3.73
N GLU A 469 28.55 -6.67 4.90
CA GLU A 469 29.85 -7.31 5.00
C GLU A 469 29.88 -8.69 4.35
N THR A 470 31.00 -9.05 3.72
CA THR A 470 31.15 -10.37 3.13
C THR A 470 31.16 -11.44 4.23
N SER A 471 30.21 -12.35 4.15
CA SER A 471 30.09 -13.48 5.05
C SER A 471 29.68 -14.76 4.34
N TYR A 472 30.12 -15.90 4.87
CA TYR A 472 29.65 -17.22 4.47
C TYR A 472 28.92 -17.80 5.65
N THR A 473 27.60 -17.93 5.56
CA THR A 473 26.74 -18.31 6.66
C THR A 473 25.54 -19.11 6.14
N THR A 474 24.56 -19.36 6.96
CA THR A 474 23.30 -19.93 6.52
C THR A 474 22.34 -18.84 6.01
N CYS A 475 21.33 -19.24 5.21
CA CYS A 475 20.28 -18.30 4.80
C CYS A 475 19.55 -17.71 6.00
N TRP A 476 19.40 -18.48 7.08
CA TRP A 476 18.80 -18.03 8.33
C TRP A 476 19.63 -16.92 8.99
N ASP A 477 20.93 -17.15 9.17
CA ASP A 477 21.82 -16.15 9.78
C ASP A 477 21.90 -14.87 8.94
N ALA A 478 21.94 -15.02 7.62
CA ALA A 478 21.95 -13.87 6.72
C ALA A 478 20.70 -13.02 6.83
N LEU A 479 19.51 -13.64 6.92
CA LEU A 479 18.25 -12.92 7.13
C LEU A 479 18.22 -12.22 8.48
N ASN A 480 18.62 -12.89 9.57
CA ASN A 480 18.63 -12.28 10.88
C ASN A 480 19.60 -11.11 10.98
N THR A 481 20.86 -11.31 10.57
CA THR A 481 21.90 -10.28 10.71
C THR A 481 21.70 -9.11 9.73
N CYS A 482 21.29 -9.39 8.50
CA CYS A 482 21.17 -8.33 7.49
C CYS A 482 19.80 -7.67 7.44
N LEU A 483 18.75 -8.31 7.95
CA LEU A 483 17.39 -7.79 7.89
C LEU A 483 16.77 -7.61 9.28
N VAL A 484 16.57 -8.69 10.05
CA VAL A 484 15.78 -8.63 11.29
C VAL A 484 16.42 -7.69 12.32
N GLU A 485 17.72 -7.86 12.60
CA GLU A 485 18.45 -7.01 13.55
C GLU A 485 18.60 -5.56 13.09
N LYS A 486 18.61 -5.32 11.75
CA LYS A 486 18.83 -3.98 11.20
C LYS A 486 17.55 -3.18 10.98
N PHE A 487 16.44 -3.83 10.65
CA PHE A 487 15.24 -3.16 10.16
C PHE A 487 13.95 -3.56 10.91
N ASN A 488 14.04 -4.44 11.89
CA ASN A 488 12.94 -4.89 12.74
C ASN A 488 11.66 -5.30 11.98
N GLY A 489 11.82 -5.85 10.76
CA GLY A 489 10.70 -6.39 9.98
C GLY A 489 10.21 -7.73 10.52
N ILE A 490 9.13 -8.21 9.92
CA ILE A 490 8.47 -9.46 10.28
C ILE A 490 8.71 -10.49 9.18
N LEU A 491 9.45 -11.55 9.50
CA LEU A 491 9.53 -12.74 8.65
C LEU A 491 8.26 -13.55 8.83
N ARG A 492 7.56 -13.80 7.73
CA ARG A 492 6.34 -14.61 7.72
C ARG A 492 6.44 -15.70 6.66
N LEU A 493 6.17 -16.94 7.07
CA LEU A 493 5.97 -18.04 6.15
C LEU A 493 4.51 -18.09 5.72
N ARG A 494 4.25 -17.92 4.43
CA ARG A 494 2.93 -18.04 3.85
C ARG A 494 2.89 -19.22 2.90
N LYS A 495 1.92 -20.12 3.10
CA LYS A 495 1.70 -21.28 2.25
C LYS A 495 0.49 -21.09 1.36
N ILE A 496 0.65 -21.46 0.11
CA ILE A 496 -0.48 -21.63 -0.81
C ILE A 496 -0.38 -23.02 -1.44
N PHE A 497 -1.51 -23.60 -1.82
CA PHE A 497 -1.51 -24.85 -2.57
C PHE A 497 -2.17 -24.68 -3.94
N LYS A 498 -1.78 -25.54 -4.87
CA LYS A 498 -2.39 -25.65 -6.19
C LYS A 498 -2.66 -27.13 -6.48
N MET A 499 -3.73 -27.39 -7.20
CA MET A 499 -3.98 -28.75 -7.72
C MET A 499 -3.20 -28.93 -9.02
N GLU A 500 -2.23 -29.83 -9.01
CA GLU A 500 -1.38 -30.15 -10.17
C GLU A 500 -1.43 -31.64 -10.48
N ASN A 501 -2.05 -32.00 -11.59
CA ASN A 501 -2.22 -33.40 -12.01
C ASN A 501 -2.87 -34.27 -10.90
N GLY A 502 -3.87 -33.75 -10.21
CA GLY A 502 -4.56 -34.41 -9.12
C GLY A 502 -3.82 -34.44 -7.78
N LEU A 503 -2.66 -33.82 -7.68
CA LEU A 503 -1.91 -33.68 -6.43
C LEU A 503 -2.06 -32.27 -5.85
N LYS A 504 -2.28 -32.17 -4.55
CA LYS A 504 -2.25 -30.91 -3.81
C LYS A 504 -0.79 -30.53 -3.54
N VAL A 505 -0.26 -29.59 -4.34
CA VAL A 505 1.13 -29.11 -4.26
C VAL A 505 1.18 -27.82 -3.47
N TYR A 506 1.99 -27.78 -2.44
CA TYR A 506 2.17 -26.64 -1.55
C TYR A 506 3.41 -25.84 -1.94
N TYR A 507 3.29 -24.50 -1.88
CA TYR A 507 4.35 -23.55 -2.14
C TYR A 507 4.57 -22.68 -0.91
N ARG A 508 5.81 -22.56 -0.45
CA ARG A 508 6.22 -21.74 0.68
C ARG A 508 6.73 -20.40 0.19
N TYR A 509 6.06 -19.33 0.57
CA TYR A 509 6.49 -17.95 0.31
C TYR A 509 7.06 -17.34 1.58
N LEU A 510 8.27 -16.80 1.51
CA LEU A 510 8.88 -16.04 2.58
C LEU A 510 8.57 -14.57 2.37
N ASP A 511 7.68 -14.03 3.18
CA ASP A 511 7.36 -12.60 3.22
C ASP A 511 8.28 -11.91 4.23
N TYR A 512 8.69 -10.67 3.96
CA TYR A 512 9.36 -9.79 4.92
C TYR A 512 8.63 -8.44 4.97
N LEU A 513 7.90 -8.22 6.05
CA LEU A 513 6.88 -7.20 6.14
C LEU A 513 7.25 -6.14 7.18
N SER A 514 6.97 -4.87 6.87
CA SER A 514 7.03 -3.78 7.85
C SER A 514 5.88 -3.83 8.84
N ASP A 515 4.75 -4.40 8.44
CA ASP A 515 3.55 -4.55 9.25
C ASP A 515 2.72 -5.74 8.76
N VAL A 516 1.93 -6.34 9.65
CA VAL A 516 0.99 -7.41 9.30
C VAL A 516 -0.40 -6.81 9.15
N PRO A 517 -1.05 -7.01 8.01
CA PRO A 517 -2.39 -6.47 7.76
C PRO A 517 -3.50 -7.23 8.49
N ASP A 518 -3.20 -8.42 9.01
CA ASP A 518 -4.19 -9.31 9.59
C ASP A 518 -4.65 -8.80 10.97
N ILE A 519 -5.94 -8.60 11.13
CA ILE A 519 -6.57 -8.16 12.37
C ILE A 519 -7.59 -9.20 12.84
N THR A 520 -7.91 -9.23 14.14
CA THR A 520 -9.03 -10.00 14.66
C THR A 520 -10.18 -9.09 15.06
N GLU A 521 -11.40 -9.59 14.95
CA GLU A 521 -12.61 -8.90 15.39
C GLU A 521 -12.71 -8.82 16.91
N GLN A 522 -12.04 -9.72 17.64
CA GLN A 522 -12.05 -9.68 19.09
C GLN A 522 -11.34 -8.44 19.61
N THR A 523 -11.92 -7.87 20.66
CA THR A 523 -11.25 -6.90 21.53
C THR A 523 -10.90 -7.56 22.84
N ILE A 524 -9.66 -7.44 23.29
CA ILE A 524 -9.25 -7.84 24.64
C ILE A 524 -9.65 -6.71 25.59
N GLU A 525 -10.58 -6.99 26.49
CA GLU A 525 -11.16 -5.97 27.35
C GLU A 525 -11.07 -6.34 28.83
N PHE A 526 -10.64 -5.36 29.65
CA PHE A 526 -10.62 -5.51 31.11
C PHE A 526 -12.04 -5.72 31.65
N GLY A 527 -12.19 -6.76 32.47
CA GLY A 527 -13.51 -7.16 33.01
C GLY A 527 -14.31 -8.09 32.08
N SER A 528 -13.74 -8.49 30.92
CA SER A 528 -14.31 -9.46 29.99
C SER A 528 -13.36 -10.63 29.81
N ASN A 529 -12.51 -10.60 28.79
CA ASN A 529 -11.59 -11.68 28.43
C ASN A 529 -10.11 -11.38 28.71
N LEU A 530 -9.77 -10.23 29.26
CA LEU A 530 -8.45 -9.94 29.77
C LEU A 530 -8.24 -10.66 31.10
N LEU A 531 -7.39 -11.69 31.13
CA LEU A 531 -7.13 -12.54 32.31
C LEU A 531 -5.97 -11.99 33.12
N ASP A 532 -4.89 -11.60 32.48
CA ASP A 532 -3.71 -11.02 33.11
C ASP A 532 -3.07 -9.99 32.19
N LEU A 533 -2.46 -8.98 32.78
CA LEU A 533 -1.75 -7.91 32.09
C LEU A 533 -0.51 -7.55 32.86
N SER A 534 0.64 -7.78 32.28
CA SER A 534 1.88 -7.18 32.74
C SER A 534 2.46 -6.31 31.65
N TYR A 535 2.88 -5.11 31.99
CA TYR A 535 3.68 -4.30 31.11
C TYR A 535 4.97 -3.90 31.82
N TYR A 536 6.04 -3.92 31.07
CA TYR A 536 7.34 -3.54 31.59
C TYR A 536 7.93 -2.43 30.73
N MET A 537 8.53 -1.47 31.40
CA MET A 537 9.29 -0.41 30.77
C MET A 537 10.75 -0.55 31.19
N LYS A 538 11.65 -0.61 30.24
CA LYS A 538 13.08 -0.73 30.48
C LYS A 538 13.76 0.57 30.04
N ALA A 539 14.42 1.21 31.02
CA ALA A 539 15.10 2.48 30.77
C ALA A 539 16.62 2.32 30.55
N TYR A 540 17.19 1.12 30.74
CA TYR A 540 18.63 0.91 30.65
C TYR A 540 19.16 0.97 29.19
N SER A 541 18.31 0.93 28.21
CA SER A 541 18.66 1.12 26.78
C SER A 541 18.60 2.57 26.34
N ILE A 542 18.08 3.49 27.18
CA ILE A 542 17.99 4.90 26.82
C ILE A 542 19.39 5.49 26.72
N VAL A 543 19.72 6.00 25.54
CA VAL A 543 20.87 6.89 25.31
C VAL A 543 20.34 8.13 24.62
N ASN A 544 20.36 9.26 25.33
CA ASN A 544 19.81 10.52 24.84
C ASN A 544 20.88 11.61 24.64
N SER A 545 22.14 11.25 24.81
CA SER A 545 23.29 12.07 24.53
C SER A 545 24.43 11.21 23.98
N VAL A 546 25.06 11.65 22.88
CA VAL A 546 26.25 10.97 22.34
C VAL A 546 27.40 11.96 22.28
N LYS A 547 28.52 11.59 22.89
CA LYS A 547 29.77 12.33 22.86
C LYS A 547 30.77 11.63 21.96
N ALA A 548 31.09 12.25 20.84
CA ALA A 548 32.05 11.75 19.87
C ALA A 548 33.42 12.37 20.09
N TYR A 549 34.44 11.52 20.14
CA TYR A 549 35.83 11.89 20.23
C TYR A 549 36.56 11.60 18.91
N GLY A 550 37.42 12.52 18.50
CA GLY A 550 38.27 12.37 17.32
C GLY A 550 39.53 13.21 17.43
N TYR A 551 40.31 13.24 16.37
CA TYR A 551 41.56 13.99 16.32
C TYR A 551 41.56 14.86 15.07
N THR A 552 41.96 16.11 15.20
CA THR A 552 42.25 17.00 14.08
C THR A 552 43.75 17.23 13.94
N THR A 553 44.22 17.28 12.71
CA THR A 553 45.63 17.54 12.42
C THR A 553 45.78 18.99 11.94
N THR A 554 46.60 19.77 12.64
CA THR A 554 46.92 21.15 12.27
C THR A 554 48.41 21.25 12.00
N GLY A 555 48.81 21.92 10.92
CA GLY A 555 50.20 22.07 10.52
C GLY A 555 50.42 21.72 9.06
N TRP A 556 51.61 22.09 8.53
CA TRP A 556 51.97 21.86 7.14
C TRP A 556 53.19 20.92 7.06
N TRP A 557 52.97 19.79 6.40
CA TRP A 557 53.98 18.75 6.01
C TRP A 557 54.75 18.12 7.18
N ILE A 558 55.86 18.67 7.63
CA ILE A 558 56.72 18.04 8.65
C ILE A 558 56.40 18.52 10.09
N PHE A 559 55.43 19.43 10.26
CA PHE A 559 55.04 19.98 11.55
C PHE A 559 53.59 19.73 11.91
N GLU A 560 53.04 18.55 11.51
CA GLU A 560 51.69 18.16 11.88
C GLU A 560 51.59 17.95 13.39
N LYS A 561 50.68 18.67 14.04
CA LYS A 561 50.29 18.44 15.44
C LYS A 561 48.86 17.92 15.49
N THR A 562 48.70 16.75 16.08
CA THR A 562 47.41 16.17 16.34
C THR A 562 46.81 16.76 17.62
N LYS A 563 45.61 17.31 17.54
CA LYS A 563 44.83 17.79 18.69
C LYS A 563 43.55 16.98 18.83
N PRO A 564 43.18 16.55 20.06
CA PRO A 564 41.89 15.93 20.29
C PRO A 564 40.77 16.95 20.11
N ILE A 565 39.68 16.50 19.50
CA ILE A 565 38.44 17.28 19.39
C ILE A 565 37.27 16.42 19.87
N GLU A 566 36.27 17.05 20.43
CA GLU A 566 35.07 16.37 20.90
C GLU A 566 33.82 17.15 20.48
N VAL A 567 32.72 16.42 20.26
CA VAL A 567 31.42 16.98 19.96
C VAL A 567 30.37 16.19 20.72
N THR A 568 29.40 16.87 21.33
CA THR A 568 28.24 16.25 21.96
C THR A 568 26.99 16.60 21.20
N VAL A 569 26.13 15.62 20.98
CA VAL A 569 24.80 15.77 20.40
C VAL A 569 23.78 15.22 21.39
N ASN A 570 22.71 15.97 21.62
CA ASN A 570 21.71 15.69 22.64
C ASN A 570 20.30 15.59 22.00
N ASN A 571 19.48 14.71 22.55
CA ASN A 571 18.03 14.75 22.40
C ASN A 571 17.44 15.42 23.65
N GLU A 572 17.28 16.75 23.60
CA GLU A 572 16.86 17.56 24.77
C GLU A 572 15.49 17.14 25.31
N LYS A 573 14.55 16.69 24.46
CA LYS A 573 13.24 16.19 24.90
C LYS A 573 13.35 14.91 25.71
N SER A 574 14.22 13.99 25.30
CA SER A 574 14.46 12.76 26.02
C SER A 574 15.22 12.99 27.34
N ILE A 575 16.14 13.98 27.34
CA ILE A 575 16.86 14.40 28.55
C ILE A 575 15.91 14.99 29.59
N GLU A 576 14.97 15.82 29.15
CA GLU A 576 13.95 16.41 30.03
C GLU A 576 13.05 15.33 30.68
N LEU A 577 12.72 14.29 29.93
CA LEU A 577 11.83 13.22 30.40
C LEU A 577 12.53 12.19 31.32
N TYR A 578 13.77 11.81 31.00
CA TYR A 578 14.43 10.65 31.60
C TYR A 578 15.74 10.97 32.31
N GLY A 579 16.18 12.22 32.27
CA GLY A 579 17.52 12.63 32.72
C GLY A 579 18.60 12.30 31.68
N LEU A 580 19.81 12.79 31.92
CA LEU A 580 20.93 12.59 31.00
C LEU A 580 21.47 11.17 31.04
N SER A 581 21.44 10.48 29.90
CA SER A 581 22.14 9.22 29.67
C SER A 581 23.05 9.36 28.46
N GLN A 582 24.36 9.31 28.68
CA GLN A 582 25.36 9.63 27.68
C GLN A 582 26.20 8.42 27.27
N ARG A 583 26.35 8.22 25.98
CA ARG A 583 27.29 7.25 25.38
C ARG A 583 28.47 7.97 24.75
N CYS A 584 29.63 7.35 24.80
CA CYS A 584 30.84 7.84 24.12
C CYS A 584 31.16 6.99 22.92
N ILE A 585 31.52 7.62 21.79
CA ILE A 585 32.05 6.96 20.62
C ILE A 585 33.41 7.56 20.23
N ILE A 586 34.29 6.73 19.68
CA ILE A 586 35.55 7.14 19.12
C ILE A 586 35.47 7.01 17.61
N VAL A 587 35.69 8.09 16.89
CA VAL A 587 35.70 8.10 15.44
C VAL A 587 37.14 7.91 14.96
N ASP A 588 37.48 6.71 14.53
CA ASP A 588 38.79 6.38 13.99
C ASP A 588 38.95 6.96 12.57
N GLY A 589 39.89 7.86 12.42
CA GLY A 589 40.22 8.46 11.13
C GLY A 589 41.41 9.41 11.26
N LYS A 590 42.30 9.39 10.28
CA LYS A 590 43.53 10.22 10.25
C LYS A 590 43.28 11.73 10.26
N LYS A 591 42.03 12.16 10.02
CA LYS A 591 41.64 13.55 10.03
C LYS A 591 40.13 13.65 10.24
N SER A 592 39.72 13.99 11.44
CA SER A 592 38.31 14.28 11.74
C SER A 592 38.13 15.81 11.87
N ASP A 593 37.02 16.30 11.36
CA ASP A 593 36.58 17.68 11.63
C ASP A 593 35.33 17.68 12.54
N THR A 594 34.99 18.82 13.06
CA THR A 594 33.85 18.99 13.97
C THR A 594 32.53 18.55 13.32
N ASN A 595 32.36 18.74 12.01
CA ASN A 595 31.12 18.37 11.30
C ASN A 595 31.02 16.85 11.11
N SER A 596 32.16 16.20 10.79
CA SER A 596 32.22 14.73 10.71
C SER A 596 31.90 14.08 12.04
N LEU A 597 32.46 14.59 13.14
CA LEU A 597 32.16 14.13 14.50
C LEU A 597 30.69 14.36 14.87
N LYS A 598 30.16 15.53 14.54
CA LYS A 598 28.75 15.83 14.79
C LYS A 598 27.81 14.88 14.01
N LYS A 599 28.15 14.60 12.75
CA LYS A 599 27.39 13.65 11.92
C LYS A 599 27.47 12.22 12.50
N ALA A 600 28.66 11.76 12.94
CA ALA A 600 28.83 10.47 13.56
C ALA A 600 28.07 10.36 14.89
N ALA A 601 28.12 11.40 15.74
CA ALA A 601 27.37 11.47 16.99
C ALA A 601 25.86 11.45 16.75
N GLN A 602 25.38 12.20 15.74
CA GLN A 602 23.97 12.21 15.38
C GLN A 602 23.51 10.84 14.85
N THR A 603 24.30 10.25 13.95
CA THR A 603 24.01 8.89 13.43
C THR A 603 23.94 7.85 14.55
N GLU A 604 24.83 7.95 15.53
CA GLU A 604 24.80 7.04 16.68
C GLU A 604 23.60 7.33 17.61
N LEU A 605 23.27 8.61 17.80
CA LEU A 605 22.08 8.98 18.58
C LEU A 605 20.79 8.53 17.91
N ASP A 606 20.71 8.65 16.57
CA ASP A 606 19.55 8.21 15.78
C ASP A 606 19.40 6.68 15.75
N LYS A 607 20.51 5.93 15.91
CA LYS A 607 20.47 4.47 16.08
C LYS A 607 19.97 4.04 17.46
N GLN A 608 20.16 4.89 18.46
CA GLN A 608 19.70 4.60 19.81
C GLN A 608 18.24 4.99 19.90
N ASP A 609 17.44 4.02 20.28
CA ASP A 609 16.05 4.29 20.62
C ASP A 609 16.03 5.27 21.80
N SER A 610 15.74 6.53 21.53
CA SER A 610 15.73 7.59 22.54
C SER A 610 14.54 7.48 23.49
N GLY A 611 13.81 6.38 23.40
CA GLY A 611 12.62 6.08 24.17
C GLY A 611 12.78 4.93 25.16
N LEU A 612 11.72 4.69 25.90
CA LEU A 612 11.57 3.51 26.72
C LEU A 612 11.32 2.30 25.81
N SER A 613 12.08 1.23 25.95
CA SER A 613 11.69 -0.06 25.41
C SER A 613 10.67 -0.69 26.36
N GLY A 614 9.52 -1.05 25.84
CA GLY A 614 8.47 -1.67 26.64
C GLY A 614 7.85 -2.85 25.88
N GLY A 615 7.29 -3.76 26.63
CA GLY A 615 6.47 -4.84 26.09
C GLY A 615 5.22 -4.98 26.94
N ILE A 616 4.18 -5.44 26.34
CA ILE A 616 2.94 -5.79 27.02
C ILE A 616 2.79 -7.30 26.92
N GLU A 617 2.80 -7.96 28.06
CA GLU A 617 2.42 -9.37 28.16
C GLU A 617 0.97 -9.44 28.58
N ILE A 618 0.15 -10.07 27.78
CA ILE A 618 -1.28 -10.21 28.00
C ILE A 618 -1.60 -11.69 28.00
N ASN A 619 -2.29 -12.13 29.05
CA ASN A 619 -3.02 -13.40 29.04
C ASN A 619 -4.51 -13.08 28.83
N ALA A 620 -5.07 -13.59 27.77
CA ALA A 620 -6.46 -13.33 27.40
C ALA A 620 -7.16 -14.65 27.08
N GLY A 621 -8.43 -14.75 27.47
CA GLY A 621 -9.31 -15.82 27.02
C GLY A 621 -9.73 -15.59 25.58
N ASP A 622 -9.60 -16.60 24.75
CA ASP A 622 -10.17 -16.58 23.40
C ASP A 622 -11.70 -16.79 23.50
N LEU A 623 -12.47 -15.80 23.09
CA LEU A 623 -13.93 -15.84 23.19
C LEU A 623 -14.53 -16.98 22.31
N VAL A 624 -13.84 -17.42 21.28
CA VAL A 624 -14.26 -18.60 20.47
C VAL A 624 -14.29 -19.87 21.31
N ASP A 625 -13.33 -20.05 22.20
CA ASP A 625 -13.29 -21.20 23.12
C ASP A 625 -14.44 -21.15 24.15
N ALA A 626 -15.00 -19.94 24.40
CA ALA A 626 -16.23 -19.76 25.16
C ALA A 626 -17.52 -19.85 24.33
N GLY A 627 -17.43 -20.20 23.05
CA GLY A 627 -18.57 -20.38 22.14
C GLY A 627 -19.10 -19.07 21.52
N VAL A 628 -18.34 -17.99 21.60
CA VAL A 628 -18.69 -16.71 20.92
C VAL A 628 -18.26 -16.77 19.48
N ASP A 629 -19.15 -16.38 18.57
CA ASP A 629 -18.88 -16.37 17.12
C ASP A 629 -18.12 -15.10 16.71
N VAL A 630 -16.81 -15.15 16.87
CA VAL A 630 -15.85 -14.10 16.50
C VAL A 630 -14.57 -14.74 15.95
N ASP A 631 -13.72 -13.97 15.31
CA ASP A 631 -12.40 -14.49 14.90
C ASP A 631 -11.52 -14.78 16.11
N ARG A 632 -10.75 -15.87 16.04
CA ARG A 632 -9.80 -16.23 17.09
C ARG A 632 -8.72 -15.16 17.28
N LEU A 633 -8.29 -14.99 18.51
CA LEU A 633 -6.97 -14.42 18.79
C LEU A 633 -5.90 -15.31 18.14
N GLY A 634 -4.78 -14.78 17.74
CA GLY A 634 -3.74 -15.63 17.16
C GLY A 634 -2.46 -14.92 16.78
N PHE A 635 -1.45 -15.72 16.57
CA PHE A 635 -0.11 -15.30 16.18
C PHE A 635 -0.10 -14.45 14.89
N LEU A 636 0.68 -13.37 14.93
CA LEU A 636 0.79 -12.38 13.85
C LEU A 636 -0.55 -11.75 13.41
N ARG A 637 -1.48 -11.60 14.35
CA ARG A 637 -2.70 -10.82 14.18
C ARG A 637 -2.70 -9.62 15.10
N LYS A 638 -3.24 -8.51 14.63
CA LYS A 638 -3.47 -7.33 15.46
C LYS A 638 -4.80 -7.45 16.18
N THR A 639 -4.76 -7.16 17.46
CA THR A 639 -5.93 -7.20 18.34
C THR A 639 -6.06 -5.85 19.04
N ARG A 640 -7.28 -5.36 19.18
CA ARG A 640 -7.53 -4.18 19.98
C ARG A 640 -7.52 -4.55 21.45
N VAL A 641 -6.68 -3.89 22.24
CA VAL A 641 -6.68 -4.02 23.69
C VAL A 641 -7.30 -2.78 24.31
N ARG A 642 -8.25 -2.98 25.20
CA ARG A 642 -8.94 -1.91 25.93
C ARG A 642 -8.93 -2.19 27.42
N SER A 643 -8.15 -1.42 28.14
CA SER A 643 -8.13 -1.47 29.61
C SER A 643 -8.10 -0.07 30.19
N VAL A 644 -9.29 0.42 30.55
CA VAL A 644 -9.46 1.76 31.14
C VAL A 644 -8.64 1.93 32.42
N PRO A 645 -8.61 0.96 33.37
CA PRO A 645 -7.79 1.08 34.59
C PRO A 645 -6.29 1.23 34.31
N HIS A 646 -5.80 0.67 33.21
CA HIS A 646 -4.38 0.70 32.85
C HIS A 646 -4.05 1.78 31.80
N GLY A 647 -5.06 2.57 31.37
CA GLY A 647 -4.89 3.61 30.36
C GLY A 647 -4.56 3.11 28.96
N ILE A 648 -4.91 1.84 28.64
CA ILE A 648 -4.59 1.21 27.36
C ILE A 648 -5.84 1.19 26.47
N SER A 649 -5.70 1.68 25.26
CA SER A 649 -6.72 1.57 24.20
C SER A 649 -6.03 1.63 22.85
N ASP A 650 -5.40 0.52 22.43
CA ASP A 650 -4.57 0.50 21.23
C ASP A 650 -4.66 -0.85 20.50
N TRP A 651 -4.17 -0.85 19.24
CA TRP A 651 -3.98 -2.05 18.46
C TRP A 651 -2.58 -2.62 18.75
N VAL A 652 -2.53 -3.87 19.17
CA VAL A 652 -1.28 -4.57 19.48
C VAL A 652 -1.15 -5.82 18.63
N LEU A 653 0.08 -6.10 18.18
CA LEU A 653 0.41 -7.30 17.43
C LEU A 653 0.68 -8.47 18.40
N CYS A 654 0.07 -9.63 18.13
CA CYS A 654 0.47 -10.87 18.81
C CYS A 654 1.81 -11.34 18.25
N THR A 655 2.87 -11.26 19.05
CA THR A 655 4.24 -11.63 18.67
C THR A 655 4.64 -13.02 19.13
N LYS A 656 3.93 -13.58 20.11
CA LYS A 656 4.14 -14.97 20.56
C LYS A 656 2.80 -15.57 20.97
N GLU A 657 2.61 -16.84 20.63
CA GLU A 657 1.47 -17.65 21.05
C GLU A 657 1.98 -19.00 21.54
N GLU A 658 1.59 -19.40 22.74
CA GLU A 658 1.86 -20.70 23.33
C GLU A 658 0.53 -21.48 23.42
N ILE A 659 0.46 -22.63 22.78
CA ILE A 659 -0.76 -23.40 22.64
C ILE A 659 -0.55 -24.81 23.23
N PRO A 660 -0.88 -25.03 24.49
CA PRO A 660 -0.97 -26.37 25.03
C PRO A 660 -2.24 -27.06 24.47
N LEU A 661 -2.09 -27.88 23.42
CA LEU A 661 -3.24 -28.45 22.71
C LEU A 661 -4.13 -29.34 23.58
N ALA A 662 -3.62 -29.82 24.70
CA ALA A 662 -4.38 -30.59 25.67
C ALA A 662 -5.12 -29.73 26.73
N ALA A 663 -4.84 -28.43 26.80
CA ALA A 663 -5.38 -27.50 27.79
C ALA A 663 -5.53 -26.12 27.16
N LEU A 664 -6.48 -25.95 26.28
CA LEU A 664 -6.68 -24.75 25.48
C LEU A 664 -7.04 -23.51 26.30
N ASP A 665 -7.60 -23.69 27.46
CA ASP A 665 -7.84 -22.64 28.46
C ASP A 665 -6.54 -22.04 29.03
N GLN A 666 -5.40 -22.68 28.78
CA GLN A 666 -4.07 -22.22 29.21
C GLN A 666 -3.26 -21.59 28.09
N LYS A 667 -3.88 -21.30 26.94
CA LYS A 667 -3.23 -20.54 25.87
C LYS A 667 -2.68 -19.22 26.41
N LYS A 668 -1.47 -18.88 25.96
CA LYS A 668 -0.84 -17.61 26.30
C LYS A 668 -0.51 -16.83 25.05
N PHE A 669 -0.82 -15.55 25.11
CA PHE A 669 -0.50 -14.62 24.03
C PHE A 669 0.44 -13.54 24.58
N THR A 670 1.53 -13.28 23.88
CA THR A 670 2.37 -12.11 24.12
C THR A 670 2.10 -11.12 23.01
N PHE A 671 1.60 -9.96 23.41
CA PHE A 671 1.40 -8.84 22.51
C PHE A 671 2.49 -7.82 22.75
N GLY A 672 2.95 -7.22 21.76
CA GLY A 672 3.95 -6.20 21.87
C GLY A 672 4.83 -6.32 20.67
N ASP A 673 5.19 -5.34 20.27
CA ASP A 673 6.34 -4.79 19.79
C ASP A 673 6.14 -3.44 19.29
N THR A 674 7.06 -2.91 19.43
CA THR A 674 7.77 -1.78 18.97
C THR A 674 7.49 -0.65 19.92
N ALA A 675 8.49 -0.46 20.71
CA ALA A 675 8.75 0.69 21.55
C ALA A 675 8.34 2.04 20.90
N GLU A 676 8.28 2.12 19.59
CA GLU A 676 7.91 3.35 18.85
C GLU A 676 6.44 3.74 19.00
N ASN A 677 5.51 2.80 18.91
CA ASN A 677 4.08 3.14 18.99
C ASN A 677 3.59 3.30 20.43
N ILE A 678 4.09 2.46 21.34
CA ILE A 678 3.77 2.55 22.78
C ILE A 678 4.42 3.82 23.37
N THR A 679 5.61 4.18 22.92
CA THR A 679 6.32 5.38 23.41
C THR A 679 5.64 6.66 22.96
N ALA A 680 5.13 6.73 21.73
CA ALA A 680 4.38 7.89 21.24
C ALA A 680 3.02 8.02 21.96
N SER A 681 2.33 6.91 22.21
CA SER A 681 1.06 6.87 22.93
C SER A 681 1.24 7.15 24.42
N LEU A 682 2.28 6.59 25.07
CA LEU A 682 2.61 6.83 26.45
C LEU A 682 3.23 8.21 26.68
N ALA A 683 4.01 8.75 25.76
CA ALA A 683 4.50 10.13 25.85
C ALA A 683 3.35 11.16 25.69
N ALA A 684 2.36 10.87 24.86
CA ALA A 684 1.12 11.64 24.78
C ALA A 684 0.22 11.43 26.00
N GLY A 685 0.23 10.23 26.59
CA GLY A 685 -0.54 9.85 27.77
C GLY A 685 0.19 10.06 29.12
N ALA A 686 1.51 10.22 29.13
CA ALA A 686 2.30 10.32 30.36
C ALA A 686 1.95 11.57 31.20
N THR A 687 1.49 12.63 30.58
CA THR A 687 0.92 13.79 31.28
C THR A 687 -0.47 13.50 31.88
N THR A 688 -1.24 12.60 31.29
CA THR A 688 -2.58 12.22 31.74
C THR A 688 -2.53 10.98 32.67
N ALA A 689 -1.71 9.99 32.34
CA ALA A 689 -1.54 8.78 33.14
C ALA A 689 -0.68 9.04 34.41
N GLY A 690 0.30 9.94 34.36
CA GLY A 690 1.01 10.40 35.55
C GLY A 690 0.06 11.10 36.54
N LYS A 691 -0.90 11.86 36.04
CA LYS A 691 -1.97 12.45 36.87
C LYS A 691 -2.95 11.40 37.39
N ALA A 692 -3.31 10.40 36.57
CA ALA A 692 -4.17 9.29 36.99
C ALA A 692 -3.46 8.35 37.99
N TRP A 693 -2.16 8.05 37.78
CA TRP A 693 -1.37 7.26 38.71
C TRP A 693 -1.17 7.94 40.07
N ASN A 694 -0.89 9.24 40.06
CA ASN A 694 -0.82 10.03 41.28
C ASN A 694 -2.17 10.10 42.00
N ALA A 695 -3.29 10.14 41.27
CA ALA A 695 -4.63 10.06 41.86
C ALA A 695 -4.92 8.67 42.47
N VAL A 696 -4.50 7.58 41.79
CA VAL A 696 -4.62 6.21 42.31
C VAL A 696 -3.73 6.00 43.53
N GLN A 697 -2.49 6.48 43.52
CA GLN A 697 -1.58 6.41 44.66
C GLN A 697 -2.10 7.21 45.88
N SER A 698 -2.69 8.38 45.63
CA SER A 698 -3.33 9.16 46.69
C SER A 698 -4.56 8.45 47.26
N THR A 699 -5.35 7.76 46.43
CA THR A 699 -6.51 6.97 46.86
C THR A 699 -6.08 5.72 47.66
N ILE A 700 -5.02 5.02 47.22
CA ILE A 700 -4.45 3.88 47.95
C ILE A 700 -3.83 4.34 49.27
N GLY A 701 -3.19 5.52 49.30
CA GLY A 701 -2.70 6.14 50.50
C GLY A 701 -3.80 6.49 51.51
N TYR A 702 -4.94 6.95 50.99
CA TYR A 702 -6.12 7.25 51.82
C TYR A 702 -6.74 5.99 52.41
N ILE A 703 -6.84 4.91 51.65
CA ILE A 703 -7.37 3.60 52.10
C ILE A 703 -6.42 2.94 53.13
N LYS A 704 -5.09 3.09 52.98
CA LYS A 704 -4.09 2.54 53.91
C LYS A 704 -4.00 3.30 55.24
N ASN A 705 -4.42 4.55 55.27
CA ASN A 705 -4.36 5.39 56.49
C ASN A 705 -5.69 5.50 57.23
N GLY A 706 -6.64 4.63 56.98
CA GLY A 706 -7.80 4.41 57.83
C GLY A 706 -8.87 5.50 57.72
N GLY A 707 -9.30 5.77 56.51
CA GLY A 707 -10.60 6.43 56.30
C GLY A 707 -11.74 5.46 56.51
#